data_ae68b7575ae298b224d1e9c23d02e459
#
_entry.id   ae68b7575ae298b224d1e9c23d02e459
#
_cell.length_a   1.000
_cell.length_b   1.000
_cell.length_c   1.000
_cell.angle_alpha   90.00
_cell.angle_beta   90.00
_cell.angle_gamma   90.00
#
_symmetry.space_group_name_H-M   'P 1'
#
loop_
_entity.id
_entity.type
_entity.pdbx_description
1 polymer ?
#
loop_
_entity_poly.entity_id
_entity_poly.type
_entity_poly.pdbx_seq_one_letter_code
_entity_poly.pdbx_strand_id
1 'polypeptide(L)'
;DQPRSRGLGDVYKRQRELDADAALEVLAVAVSALHAFVQLNWTGPDLSWDAQSLLRSAAPSSFPPRDPEAETDAELQNAMQAASLEFLTKQGEPAYHLCEAPVLLVFALLVLEALAKHSAGVRLPSLVWWRVRAAAVHHRILDEPVRTGSVLDTLGELAGRLGRAAAEHADEADAWRHLQSRALLERGLALQREGLERDASELFVAAAQANGLEYELTGAPGKRTRYQKHETTQLVLLAESRGDGGSGERAADEASAKQPTTLALNDDTLLEHTEFTRTSTTSRLAHLDPGAQPPLQPTDQCVLLALCLNIRNTQPMHGLTTSEMAAFLERVLAHARNWSVHTMGLLLRSRLEMQRTRTAERATLQLQALVDQMPTADSHVEERLRYFHALELEPRWAMQAELAEQYATLGVLRSALEIYGRLQLWEDAVRCLALLGRAQEGIELVDDLLHGRKVEADVVMQQKRIATSASQVRPEHFSSARAAKLWCLLGDLDVAHAEEHYQRAWDVSQRTSSRAARSLGGLYFAKGEYRPACEWLQRAVRINALFVRSWFMLGCSAMGLERWVDAAAAFRKCTALDEDDGESWNNLASCYLRMDETQAARLEAVERAAEDDGASLASDDASTASADTTSTARDSGVEVESDADEPAPAAPAAGGGGGGPASFHTF
;
A
#
# COMPACT_ATOMS: atom_id res chain seq x y z
N ASP A 1 23.64 29.14 -51.22
CA ASP A 1 22.25 28.70 -51.00
C ASP A 1 22.16 27.75 -49.83
N GLN A 2 22.09 28.31 -48.61
CA GLN A 2 21.66 27.60 -47.41
C GLN A 2 20.77 28.49 -46.55
N PRO A 3 19.44 28.33 -46.61
CA PRO A 3 18.56 28.96 -45.65
C PRO A 3 17.68 27.93 -44.89
N ARG A 4 18.17 26.78 -44.47
CA ARG A 4 17.34 25.80 -43.74
C ARG A 4 17.79 25.42 -42.32
N SER A 5 18.88 25.96 -41.81
CA SER A 5 19.36 25.62 -40.44
C SER A 5 19.04 26.68 -39.37
N ARG A 6 18.47 27.85 -39.73
CA ARG A 6 18.12 28.91 -38.76
C ARG A 6 16.75 28.71 -38.07
N GLY A 7 15.83 27.94 -38.65
CA GLY A 7 14.48 27.78 -38.11
C GLY A 7 14.35 26.82 -36.95
N LEU A 8 15.21 25.79 -36.86
CA LEU A 8 15.15 24.80 -35.77
C LEU A 8 15.82 25.32 -34.48
N GLY A 9 16.85 26.17 -34.59
CA GLY A 9 17.50 26.77 -33.43
C GLY A 9 16.61 27.79 -32.69
N ASP A 10 15.69 28.47 -33.38
CA ASP A 10 14.78 29.42 -32.76
C ASP A 10 13.52 28.79 -32.18
N VAL A 11 13.16 27.57 -32.62
CA VAL A 11 12.08 26.78 -31.99
C VAL A 11 12.56 26.19 -30.65
N TYR A 12 13.83 25.76 -30.56
CA TYR A 12 14.42 25.33 -29.31
C TYR A 12 14.71 26.49 -28.33
N LYS A 13 14.92 27.71 -28.80
CA LYS A 13 15.08 28.90 -27.95
C LYS A 13 13.78 29.50 -27.43
N ARG A 14 12.62 29.02 -27.87
CA ARG A 14 11.30 29.38 -27.33
C ARG A 14 10.76 28.37 -26.28
N GLN A 15 11.59 27.55 -25.71
CA GLN A 15 11.29 27.02 -24.36
C GLN A 15 11.36 28.26 -23.46
N ARG A 16 10.19 28.87 -23.18
CA ARG A 16 10.08 29.86 -22.10
C ARG A 16 10.75 29.25 -20.89
N GLU A 17 11.85 29.83 -20.43
CA GLU A 17 12.39 29.52 -19.11
C GLU A 17 11.24 29.81 -18.17
N LEU A 18 10.66 28.74 -17.59
CA LEU A 18 9.71 28.88 -16.50
C LEU A 18 10.43 29.65 -15.41
N ASP A 19 9.90 30.79 -14.99
CA ASP A 19 10.35 31.45 -13.78
C ASP A 19 9.82 30.69 -12.54
N ALA A 20 10.24 31.08 -11.37
CA ALA A 20 9.85 30.38 -10.13
C ALA A 20 8.34 30.50 -9.86
N ASP A 21 7.71 31.60 -10.23
CA ASP A 21 6.29 31.84 -10.01
C ASP A 21 5.43 30.97 -10.95
N ALA A 22 5.79 30.89 -12.23
CA ALA A 22 5.13 29.99 -13.18
C ALA A 22 5.33 28.51 -12.79
N ALA A 23 6.50 28.13 -12.27
CA ALA A 23 6.71 26.77 -11.76
C ALA A 23 5.84 26.46 -10.54
N LEU A 24 5.60 27.44 -9.67
CA LEU A 24 4.69 27.30 -8.53
C LEU A 24 3.23 27.16 -8.97
N GLU A 25 2.79 27.90 -9.98
CA GLU A 25 1.45 27.75 -10.58
C GLU A 25 1.25 26.36 -11.18
N VAL A 26 2.22 25.86 -11.94
CA VAL A 26 2.17 24.50 -12.51
C VAL A 26 2.15 23.44 -11.40
N LEU A 27 2.94 23.63 -10.33
CA LEU A 27 2.90 22.76 -9.16
C LEU A 27 1.51 22.77 -8.51
N ALA A 28 0.89 23.94 -8.35
CA ALA A 28 -0.44 24.05 -7.76
C ALA A 28 -1.51 23.31 -8.59
N VAL A 29 -1.43 23.34 -9.91
CA VAL A 29 -2.32 22.60 -10.81
C VAL A 29 -2.13 21.09 -10.64
N ALA A 30 -0.89 20.61 -10.58
CA ALA A 30 -0.60 19.19 -10.34
C ALA A 30 -1.12 18.71 -8.98
N VAL A 31 -0.94 19.51 -7.92
CA VAL A 31 -1.45 19.25 -6.57
C VAL A 31 -2.98 19.22 -6.55
N SER A 32 -3.62 20.15 -7.27
CA SER A 32 -5.10 20.17 -7.36
C SER A 32 -5.64 18.93 -8.05
N ALA A 33 -4.98 18.45 -9.12
CA ALA A 33 -5.35 17.20 -9.77
C ALA A 33 -5.16 15.98 -8.85
N LEU A 34 -4.05 15.91 -8.11
CA LEU A 34 -3.80 14.87 -7.12
C LEU A 34 -4.88 14.88 -6.02
N HIS A 35 -5.23 16.05 -5.49
CA HIS A 35 -6.25 16.17 -4.45
C HIS A 35 -7.66 15.83 -4.98
N ALA A 36 -7.99 16.19 -6.23
CA ALA A 36 -9.25 15.79 -6.85
C ALA A 36 -9.34 14.26 -6.99
N PHE A 37 -8.24 13.60 -7.37
CA PHE A 37 -8.17 12.14 -7.40
C PHE A 37 -8.35 11.53 -6.00
N VAL A 38 -7.69 12.09 -4.98
CA VAL A 38 -7.84 11.64 -3.58
C VAL A 38 -9.27 11.85 -3.09
N GLN A 39 -9.89 12.98 -3.40
CA GLN A 39 -11.27 13.26 -3.03
C GLN A 39 -12.23 12.20 -3.59
N LEU A 40 -12.12 11.84 -4.86
CA LEU A 40 -12.97 10.83 -5.48
C LEU A 40 -12.80 9.45 -4.85
N ASN A 41 -11.57 9.03 -4.58
CA ASN A 41 -11.26 7.65 -4.23
C ASN A 41 -11.14 7.39 -2.72
N TRP A 42 -11.01 8.43 -1.88
CA TRP A 42 -10.86 8.30 -0.42
C TRP A 42 -11.89 9.12 0.36
N THR A 43 -11.72 10.42 0.36
CA THR A 43 -12.38 11.28 1.35
C THR A 43 -13.77 11.75 0.95
N GLY A 44 -14.14 11.77 -0.32
CA GLY A 44 -15.38 12.36 -0.82
C GLY A 44 -15.49 13.86 -0.54
N PRO A 45 -16.62 14.45 -0.85
CA PRO A 45 -17.69 13.97 -1.74
C PRO A 45 -17.25 13.91 -3.20
N ASP A 46 -18.13 13.41 -4.07
CA ASP A 46 -17.89 13.35 -5.50
C ASP A 46 -17.68 14.75 -6.10
N LEU A 47 -16.92 14.85 -7.19
CA LEU A 47 -16.67 16.13 -7.86
C LEU A 47 -17.95 16.61 -8.57
N SER A 48 -18.18 17.93 -8.54
CA SER A 48 -19.29 18.55 -9.25
C SER A 48 -19.03 18.73 -10.75
N TRP A 49 -17.86 18.34 -11.23
CA TRP A 49 -17.39 18.48 -12.62
C TRP A 49 -16.75 17.18 -13.11
N ASP A 50 -16.79 16.94 -14.43
CA ASP A 50 -16.15 15.77 -15.02
C ASP A 50 -14.67 16.06 -15.32
N ALA A 51 -13.78 15.28 -14.72
CA ALA A 51 -12.34 15.40 -14.85
C ALA A 51 -11.86 15.25 -16.31
N GLN A 52 -12.49 14.38 -17.07
CA GLN A 52 -12.09 14.10 -18.43
C GLN A 52 -12.50 15.24 -19.39
N SER A 53 -13.69 15.81 -19.19
CA SER A 53 -14.14 16.96 -19.97
C SER A 53 -13.25 18.18 -19.73
N LEU A 54 -12.79 18.38 -18.48
CA LEU A 54 -11.85 19.46 -18.14
C LEU A 54 -10.52 19.30 -18.87
N LEU A 55 -9.91 18.11 -18.80
CA LEU A 55 -8.63 17.84 -19.46
C LEU A 55 -8.72 17.95 -20.98
N ARG A 56 -9.84 17.55 -21.58
CA ARG A 56 -10.09 17.76 -23.02
C ARG A 56 -10.19 19.23 -23.38
N SER A 57 -10.87 20.03 -22.57
CA SER A 57 -11.02 21.46 -22.82
C SER A 57 -9.69 22.21 -22.72
N ALA A 58 -8.77 21.71 -21.91
CA ALA A 58 -7.42 22.25 -21.74
C ALA A 58 -6.42 21.74 -22.79
N ALA A 59 -6.77 20.72 -23.60
CA ALA A 59 -5.90 20.16 -24.63
C ALA A 59 -5.58 21.22 -25.70
N PRO A 60 -4.32 21.31 -26.17
CA PRO A 60 -3.96 22.25 -27.23
C PRO A 60 -4.77 22.02 -28.51
N SER A 61 -5.12 23.07 -29.23
CA SER A 61 -5.80 23.00 -30.52
C SER A 61 -5.03 22.24 -31.62
N SER A 62 -3.78 21.86 -31.35
CA SER A 62 -2.94 20.99 -32.16
C SER A 62 -3.19 19.48 -31.97
N PHE A 63 -4.06 19.09 -31.06
CA PHE A 63 -4.56 17.70 -31.00
C PHE A 63 -5.32 17.44 -32.30
N PRO A 64 -5.10 16.29 -32.99
CA PRO A 64 -5.71 16.06 -34.29
C PRO A 64 -7.22 16.32 -34.22
N PRO A 65 -7.79 17.05 -35.21
CA PRO A 65 -9.21 17.30 -35.24
C PRO A 65 -9.92 15.94 -35.28
N ARG A 66 -10.89 15.78 -34.40
CA ARG A 66 -11.73 14.60 -34.32
C ARG A 66 -12.33 14.33 -35.70
N ASP A 67 -12.14 13.10 -36.16
CA ASP A 67 -12.96 12.57 -37.25
C ASP A 67 -14.37 12.40 -36.67
N PRO A 68 -15.39 13.14 -37.09
CA PRO A 68 -16.71 13.13 -36.47
C PRO A 68 -17.43 11.77 -36.57
N GLU A 69 -16.87 10.82 -37.33
CA GLU A 69 -17.40 9.46 -37.51
C GLU A 69 -16.66 8.39 -36.71
N ALA A 70 -15.57 8.73 -35.98
CA ALA A 70 -14.61 7.75 -35.55
C ALA A 70 -14.69 7.26 -34.12
N GLU A 71 -15.41 7.85 -33.16
CA GLU A 71 -15.57 7.26 -31.81
C GLU A 71 -16.65 8.00 -31.00
N THR A 72 -17.47 7.26 -30.31
CA THR A 72 -18.40 7.84 -29.33
C THR A 72 -17.61 8.38 -28.13
N ASP A 73 -18.14 9.41 -27.44
CA ASP A 73 -17.51 9.97 -26.25
C ASP A 73 -17.23 8.91 -25.19
N ALA A 74 -18.04 7.89 -25.11
CA ALA A 74 -17.86 6.76 -24.20
C ALA A 74 -16.68 5.86 -24.56
N GLU A 75 -16.43 5.58 -25.85
CA GLU A 75 -15.30 4.77 -26.30
C GLU A 75 -13.97 5.48 -26.02
N LEU A 76 -13.89 6.77 -26.25
CA LEU A 76 -12.70 7.56 -25.90
C LEU A 76 -12.49 7.61 -24.39
N GLN A 77 -13.56 7.69 -23.61
CA GLN A 77 -13.50 7.68 -22.15
C GLN A 77 -12.93 6.35 -21.63
N ASN A 78 -13.43 5.26 -22.16
CA ASN A 78 -12.93 3.92 -21.82
C ASN A 78 -11.47 3.71 -22.24
N ALA A 79 -11.09 4.20 -23.42
CA ALA A 79 -9.70 4.15 -23.89
C ALA A 79 -8.75 4.97 -22.99
N MET A 80 -9.16 6.16 -22.57
CA MET A 80 -8.39 6.98 -21.62
C MET A 80 -8.27 6.32 -20.25
N GLN A 81 -9.34 5.70 -19.75
CA GLN A 81 -9.34 4.95 -18.50
C GLN A 81 -8.34 3.78 -18.60
N ALA A 82 -8.44 2.97 -19.65
CA ALA A 82 -7.56 1.82 -19.87
C ALA A 82 -6.10 2.22 -19.99
N ALA A 83 -5.78 3.24 -20.80
CA ALA A 83 -4.42 3.76 -20.95
C ALA A 83 -3.86 4.32 -19.62
N SER A 84 -4.70 4.99 -18.83
CA SER A 84 -4.30 5.50 -17.52
C SER A 84 -3.98 4.38 -16.54
N LEU A 85 -4.78 3.32 -16.50
CA LEU A 85 -4.54 2.15 -15.64
C LEU A 85 -3.30 1.38 -16.07
N GLU A 86 -3.04 1.25 -17.37
CA GLU A 86 -1.82 0.65 -17.88
C GLU A 86 -0.58 1.45 -17.47
N PHE A 87 -0.62 2.79 -17.60
CA PHE A 87 0.45 3.68 -17.13
C PHE A 87 0.71 3.56 -15.64
N LEU A 88 -0.33 3.36 -14.82
CA LEU A 88 -0.23 3.21 -13.37
C LEU A 88 0.21 1.81 -12.93
N THR A 89 0.35 0.86 -13.83
CA THR A 89 0.93 -0.46 -13.52
C THR A 89 2.42 -0.31 -13.18
N LYS A 90 2.84 -0.80 -12.00
CA LYS A 90 4.22 -0.66 -11.52
C LYS A 90 4.78 -2.02 -11.06
N GLN A 91 5.98 -2.38 -11.51
CA GLN A 91 6.62 -3.66 -11.16
C GLN A 91 5.71 -4.88 -11.41
N GLY A 92 4.88 -4.82 -12.45
CA GLY A 92 3.92 -5.87 -12.78
C GLY A 92 2.66 -5.91 -11.93
N GLU A 93 2.52 -5.00 -10.95
CA GLU A 93 1.33 -4.89 -10.11
C GLU A 93 0.35 -3.88 -10.73
N PRO A 94 -0.89 -4.31 -11.06
CA PRO A 94 -1.89 -3.44 -11.64
C PRO A 94 -2.48 -2.48 -10.58
N ALA A 95 -2.91 -1.31 -11.04
CA ALA A 95 -3.75 -0.44 -10.24
C ALA A 95 -5.19 -0.99 -10.18
N TYR A 96 -5.91 -0.70 -9.10
CA TYR A 96 -7.31 -1.09 -8.96
C TYR A 96 -8.16 -0.52 -10.11
N HIS A 97 -8.78 -1.40 -10.87
CA HIS A 97 -9.39 -1.09 -12.16
C HIS A 97 -10.66 -0.23 -12.09
N LEU A 98 -11.36 -0.21 -10.95
CA LEU A 98 -12.54 0.63 -10.71
C LEU A 98 -12.19 1.95 -9.99
N CYS A 99 -10.90 2.33 -9.88
CA CYS A 99 -10.59 3.64 -9.33
C CYS A 99 -11.14 4.75 -10.24
N GLU A 100 -11.71 5.77 -9.62
CA GLU A 100 -12.37 6.87 -10.32
C GLU A 100 -11.33 7.86 -10.87
N ALA A 101 -11.49 8.28 -12.12
CA ALA A 101 -10.68 9.28 -12.81
C ALA A 101 -9.15 9.11 -12.67
N PRO A 102 -8.56 7.92 -12.99
CA PRO A 102 -7.12 7.68 -12.85
C PRO A 102 -6.26 8.64 -13.67
N VAL A 103 -6.82 9.24 -14.73
CA VAL A 103 -6.17 10.26 -15.55
C VAL A 103 -5.70 11.48 -14.74
N LEU A 104 -6.39 11.82 -13.63
CA LEU A 104 -5.96 12.93 -12.76
C LEU A 104 -4.65 12.60 -12.02
N LEU A 105 -4.50 11.35 -11.57
CA LEU A 105 -3.27 10.90 -10.94
C LEU A 105 -2.13 10.82 -11.97
N VAL A 106 -2.39 10.26 -13.15
CA VAL A 106 -1.42 10.22 -14.26
C VAL A 106 -0.95 11.63 -14.60
N PHE A 107 -1.88 12.57 -14.76
CA PHE A 107 -1.56 13.99 -15.03
C PHE A 107 -0.67 14.57 -13.93
N ALA A 108 -1.03 14.37 -12.65
CA ALA A 108 -0.24 14.87 -11.54
C ALA A 108 1.19 14.28 -11.53
N LEU A 109 1.33 12.96 -11.72
CA LEU A 109 2.63 12.29 -11.77
C LEU A 109 3.50 12.82 -12.90
N LEU A 110 2.95 12.94 -14.12
CA LEU A 110 3.68 13.44 -15.29
C LEU A 110 4.13 14.90 -15.11
N VAL A 111 3.27 15.77 -14.60
CA VAL A 111 3.59 17.18 -14.38
C VAL A 111 4.65 17.34 -13.29
N LEU A 112 4.54 16.63 -12.16
CA LEU A 112 5.53 16.66 -11.09
C LEU A 112 6.90 16.16 -11.56
N GLU A 113 6.94 15.12 -12.40
CA GLU A 113 8.17 14.60 -12.98
C GLU A 113 8.78 15.58 -14.01
N ALA A 114 7.95 16.21 -14.83
CA ALA A 114 8.40 17.24 -15.78
C ALA A 114 9.00 18.45 -15.03
N LEU A 115 8.36 18.91 -13.95
CA LEU A 115 8.89 19.98 -13.10
C LEU A 115 10.21 19.60 -12.45
N ALA A 116 10.37 18.35 -12.03
CA ALA A 116 11.61 17.88 -11.41
C ALA A 116 12.82 17.93 -12.36
N LYS A 117 12.57 17.78 -13.66
CA LYS A 117 13.59 17.88 -14.72
C LYS A 117 13.88 19.33 -15.13
N HIS A 118 13.04 20.28 -14.72
CA HIS A 118 13.18 21.69 -15.09
C HIS A 118 13.95 22.48 -14.04
N SER A 119 14.84 23.39 -14.44
CA SER A 119 15.70 24.17 -13.54
C SER A 119 14.94 25.02 -12.53
N ALA A 120 13.77 25.55 -12.87
CA ALA A 120 12.91 26.31 -11.96
C ALA A 120 12.23 25.37 -10.92
N GLY A 121 11.84 24.16 -11.32
CA GLY A 121 11.24 23.18 -10.44
C GLY A 121 12.21 22.69 -9.35
N VAL A 122 13.47 22.47 -9.69
CA VAL A 122 14.52 22.07 -8.74
C VAL A 122 14.70 23.08 -7.59
N ARG A 123 14.33 24.34 -7.81
CA ARG A 123 14.40 25.40 -6.77
C ARG A 123 13.22 25.37 -5.80
N LEU A 124 12.18 24.55 -6.03
CA LEU A 124 10.99 24.46 -5.19
C LEU A 124 11.14 23.30 -4.17
N PRO A 125 11.43 23.57 -2.89
CA PRO A 125 11.57 22.48 -1.88
C PRO A 125 10.29 21.66 -1.73
N SER A 126 9.12 22.28 -1.90
CA SER A 126 7.81 21.63 -1.84
C SER A 126 7.58 20.60 -2.95
N LEU A 127 8.26 20.72 -4.10
CA LEU A 127 8.15 19.77 -5.22
C LEU A 127 8.57 18.35 -4.79
N VAL A 128 9.67 18.22 -4.05
CA VAL A 128 10.16 16.93 -3.53
C VAL A 128 9.06 16.27 -2.68
N TRP A 129 8.45 17.04 -1.79
CA TRP A 129 7.41 16.54 -0.91
C TRP A 129 6.16 16.07 -1.69
N TRP A 130 5.73 16.86 -2.69
CA TRP A 130 4.57 16.49 -3.50
C TRP A 130 4.83 15.28 -4.41
N ARG A 131 6.07 15.08 -4.86
CA ARG A 131 6.45 13.85 -5.57
C ARG A 131 6.31 12.62 -4.67
N VAL A 132 6.76 12.68 -3.41
CA VAL A 132 6.58 11.58 -2.45
C VAL A 132 5.10 11.32 -2.17
N ARG A 133 4.30 12.37 -1.99
CA ARG A 133 2.84 12.24 -1.77
C ARG A 133 2.13 11.61 -2.96
N ALA A 134 2.47 12.03 -4.18
CA ALA A 134 1.90 11.44 -5.39
C ALA A 134 2.31 9.96 -5.56
N ALA A 135 3.56 9.62 -5.31
CA ALA A 135 4.03 8.24 -5.28
C ALA A 135 3.31 7.41 -4.21
N ALA A 136 3.12 7.96 -3.00
CA ALA A 136 2.39 7.30 -1.92
C ALA A 136 0.93 7.03 -2.28
N VAL A 137 0.24 7.98 -2.93
CA VAL A 137 -1.13 7.79 -3.44
C VAL A 137 -1.16 6.74 -4.54
N HIS A 138 -0.19 6.77 -5.47
CA HIS A 138 -0.06 5.76 -6.53
C HIS A 138 0.10 4.36 -5.94
N HIS A 139 0.98 4.18 -4.95
CA HIS A 139 1.21 2.86 -4.34
C HIS A 139 -0.02 2.31 -3.58
N ARG A 140 -0.88 3.19 -3.05
CA ARG A 140 -2.12 2.78 -2.35
C ARG A 140 -3.20 2.22 -3.27
N ILE A 141 -3.11 2.43 -4.57
CA ILE A 141 -4.07 1.89 -5.54
C ILE A 141 -3.55 0.62 -6.23
N LEU A 142 -2.32 0.20 -5.97
CA LEU A 142 -1.75 -1.04 -6.48
C LEU A 142 -2.24 -2.23 -5.66
N ASP A 143 -2.35 -3.38 -6.29
CA ASP A 143 -2.80 -4.61 -5.64
C ASP A 143 -1.82 -5.10 -4.56
N GLU A 144 -0.51 -4.91 -4.78
CA GLU A 144 0.54 -5.36 -3.87
C GLU A 144 1.56 -4.24 -3.61
N PRO A 145 2.23 -4.21 -2.45
CA PRO A 145 3.24 -3.21 -2.14
C PRO A 145 4.40 -3.23 -3.13
N VAL A 146 4.87 -2.04 -3.50
CA VAL A 146 6.04 -1.83 -4.36
C VAL A 146 6.99 -0.82 -3.73
N ARG A 147 8.27 -0.86 -4.10
CA ARG A 147 9.26 0.09 -3.58
C ARG A 147 9.04 1.50 -4.14
N THR A 148 9.16 2.50 -3.27
CA THR A 148 9.07 3.91 -3.64
C THR A 148 10.35 4.41 -4.31
N GLY A 149 11.51 3.85 -3.94
CA GLY A 149 12.81 4.22 -4.49
C GLY A 149 13.39 5.49 -3.89
N SER A 150 14.38 6.09 -4.58
CA SER A 150 15.19 7.22 -4.10
C SER A 150 14.43 8.50 -3.74
N VAL A 151 13.16 8.61 -4.14
CA VAL A 151 12.32 9.78 -3.78
C VAL A 151 12.12 9.91 -2.27
N LEU A 152 12.10 8.78 -1.52
CA LEU A 152 12.04 8.78 -0.05
C LEU A 152 13.31 9.33 0.60
N ASP A 153 14.47 9.10 0.01
CA ASP A 153 15.74 9.62 0.53
C ASP A 153 15.80 11.14 0.40
N THR A 154 15.30 11.67 -0.73
CA THR A 154 15.20 13.12 -0.94
C THR A 154 14.25 13.79 0.06
N LEU A 155 13.19 13.12 0.52
CA LEU A 155 12.33 13.61 1.59
C LEU A 155 13.07 13.61 2.94
N GLY A 156 13.90 12.60 3.20
CA GLY A 156 14.77 12.55 4.38
C GLY A 156 15.76 13.73 4.43
N GLU A 157 16.39 14.05 3.32
CA GLU A 157 17.25 15.22 3.20
C GLU A 157 16.48 16.54 3.44
N LEU A 158 15.24 16.64 2.91
CA LEU A 158 14.38 17.79 3.17
C LEU A 158 14.04 17.92 4.64
N ALA A 159 13.67 16.83 5.33
CA ALA A 159 13.39 16.84 6.76
C ALA A 159 14.62 17.30 7.58
N GLY A 160 15.83 16.87 7.20
CA GLY A 160 17.08 17.34 7.80
C GLY A 160 17.32 18.84 7.57
N ARG A 161 16.99 19.37 6.38
CA ARG A 161 17.09 20.83 6.11
C ARG A 161 16.09 21.63 6.93
N LEU A 162 14.84 21.14 7.08
CA LEU A 162 13.82 21.78 7.91
C LEU A 162 14.25 21.84 9.40
N GLY A 163 14.89 20.76 9.91
CA GLY A 163 15.43 20.75 11.28
C GLY A 163 16.56 21.76 11.48
N ARG A 164 17.45 21.95 10.49
CA ARG A 164 18.47 23.00 10.54
C ARG A 164 17.86 24.40 10.49
N ALA A 165 16.87 24.63 9.63
CA ALA A 165 16.15 25.90 9.56
C ALA A 165 15.48 26.26 10.90
N ALA A 166 14.90 25.26 11.59
CA ALA A 166 14.33 25.43 12.93
C ALA A 166 15.37 25.85 13.99
N ALA A 167 16.63 25.43 13.82
CA ALA A 167 17.72 25.82 14.71
C ALA A 167 18.28 27.23 14.39
N GLU A 168 18.26 27.62 13.12
CA GLU A 168 18.80 28.90 12.64
C GLU A 168 17.81 30.07 12.82
N HIS A 169 16.50 29.81 12.71
CA HIS A 169 15.43 30.81 12.74
C HIS A 169 14.56 30.65 13.99
N ALA A 170 15.02 31.17 15.13
CA ALA A 170 14.37 31.01 16.43
C ALA A 170 12.93 31.56 16.45
N ASP A 171 12.65 32.65 15.74
CA ASP A 171 11.33 33.29 15.69
C ASP A 171 10.27 32.44 14.95
N GLU A 172 10.68 31.59 14.03
CA GLU A 172 9.82 30.69 13.24
C GLU A 172 10.07 29.22 13.58
N ALA A 173 10.84 28.92 14.60
CA ALA A 173 11.30 27.58 14.90
C ALA A 173 10.17 26.55 15.02
N ASP A 174 9.03 26.93 15.60
CA ASP A 174 7.91 26.02 15.78
C ASP A 174 7.23 25.68 14.45
N ALA A 175 7.16 26.61 13.49
CA ALA A 175 6.66 26.33 12.15
C ALA A 175 7.57 25.36 11.38
N TRP A 176 8.90 25.55 11.47
CA TRP A 176 9.87 24.66 10.84
C TRP A 176 9.88 23.26 11.48
N ARG A 177 9.77 23.16 12.80
CA ARG A 177 9.64 21.89 13.54
C ARG A 177 8.37 21.14 13.14
N HIS A 178 7.26 21.86 13.02
CA HIS A 178 6.00 21.27 12.57
C HIS A 178 6.10 20.67 11.16
N LEU A 179 6.73 21.40 10.22
CA LEU A 179 6.98 20.88 8.86
C LEU A 179 7.96 19.69 8.89
N GLN A 180 8.99 19.74 9.71
CA GLN A 180 9.93 18.62 9.90
C GLN A 180 9.20 17.38 10.42
N SER A 181 8.39 17.52 11.46
CA SER A 181 7.59 16.42 12.02
C SER A 181 6.71 15.77 10.96
N ARG A 182 6.00 16.58 10.15
CA ARG A 182 5.18 16.05 9.05
C ARG A 182 5.98 15.31 7.99
N ALA A 183 7.15 15.83 7.61
CA ALA A 183 8.01 15.19 6.62
C ALA A 183 8.54 13.83 7.12
N LEU A 184 8.93 13.76 8.40
CA LEU A 184 9.38 12.51 9.04
C LEU A 184 8.24 11.50 9.15
N LEU A 185 7.04 11.95 9.56
CA LEU A 185 5.85 11.12 9.66
C LEU A 185 5.46 10.52 8.30
N GLU A 186 5.37 11.34 7.24
CA GLU A 186 5.00 10.90 5.90
C GLU A 186 6.05 9.94 5.30
N ARG A 187 7.35 10.15 5.60
CA ARG A 187 8.42 9.21 5.24
C ARG A 187 8.26 7.88 5.97
N GLY A 188 8.01 7.93 7.28
CA GLY A 188 7.80 6.73 8.10
C GLY A 188 6.61 5.89 7.60
N LEU A 189 5.47 6.52 7.26
CA LEU A 189 4.31 5.85 6.69
C LEU A 189 4.62 5.17 5.34
N ALA A 190 5.47 5.78 4.51
CA ALA A 190 5.88 5.18 3.26
C ALA A 190 6.79 3.95 3.47
N LEU A 191 7.74 4.00 4.40
CA LEU A 191 8.57 2.85 4.78
C LEU A 191 7.75 1.72 5.40
N GLN A 192 6.76 2.05 6.23
CA GLN A 192 5.86 1.07 6.82
C GLN A 192 5.07 0.29 5.77
N ARG A 193 4.66 0.94 4.65
CA ARG A 193 4.04 0.23 3.52
C ARG A 193 4.99 -0.71 2.79
N GLU A 194 6.27 -0.42 2.81
CA GLU A 194 7.30 -1.29 2.24
C GLU A 194 7.70 -2.46 3.18
N GLY A 195 7.08 -2.56 4.37
CA GLY A 195 7.39 -3.58 5.37
C GLY A 195 8.65 -3.27 6.19
N LEU A 196 9.12 -2.02 6.18
CA LEU A 196 10.29 -1.57 6.95
C LEU A 196 9.82 -0.90 8.25
N GLU A 197 9.16 -1.67 9.11
CA GLU A 197 8.47 -1.18 10.32
C GLU A 197 9.44 -0.61 11.36
N ARG A 198 10.65 -1.15 11.47
CA ARG A 198 11.66 -0.67 12.42
C ARG A 198 12.12 0.74 12.06
N ASP A 199 12.51 0.93 10.80
CA ASP A 199 12.94 2.24 10.31
C ASP A 199 11.80 3.27 10.39
N ALA A 200 10.57 2.83 10.11
CA ALA A 200 9.37 3.64 10.27
C ALA A 200 9.16 4.05 11.73
N SER A 201 9.34 3.14 12.69
CA SER A 201 9.21 3.41 14.13
C SER A 201 10.17 4.52 14.59
N GLU A 202 11.43 4.45 14.17
CA GLU A 202 12.43 5.47 14.49
C GLU A 202 12.01 6.85 13.96
N LEU A 203 11.44 6.91 12.76
CA LEU A 203 10.93 8.15 12.16
C LEU A 203 9.69 8.69 12.88
N PHE A 204 8.79 7.82 13.36
CA PHE A 204 7.62 8.26 14.13
C PHE A 204 8.02 8.85 15.48
N VAL A 205 8.99 8.23 16.17
CA VAL A 205 9.57 8.78 17.40
C VAL A 205 10.28 10.12 17.13
N ALA A 206 11.05 10.22 16.06
CA ALA A 206 11.69 11.47 15.66
C ALA A 206 10.68 12.56 15.29
N ALA A 207 9.54 12.19 14.66
CA ALA A 207 8.45 13.12 14.35
C ALA A 207 7.78 13.66 15.63
N ALA A 208 7.54 12.80 16.63
CA ALA A 208 7.05 13.20 17.94
C ALA A 208 7.98 14.19 18.62
N GLN A 209 9.29 13.88 18.65
CA GLN A 209 10.31 14.74 19.25
C GLN A 209 10.41 16.10 18.54
N ALA A 210 10.38 16.11 17.21
CA ALA A 210 10.45 17.34 16.42
C ALA A 210 9.28 18.28 16.73
N ASN A 211 8.05 17.78 16.88
CA ASN A 211 6.88 18.58 17.24
C ASN A 211 6.79 18.91 18.74
N GLY A 212 7.60 18.22 19.56
CA GLY A 212 7.57 18.36 21.02
C GLY A 212 6.38 17.66 21.68
N LEU A 213 5.87 16.60 21.08
CA LEU A 213 4.90 15.70 21.68
C LEU A 213 5.58 14.89 22.79
N GLU A 214 5.10 15.02 24.01
CA GLU A 214 5.45 14.15 25.12
C GLU A 214 4.35 13.11 25.33
N TYR A 215 4.73 11.85 25.38
CA TYR A 215 3.80 10.76 25.62
C TYR A 215 4.44 9.64 26.43
N GLU A 216 3.63 8.94 27.22
CA GLU A 216 4.05 7.81 28.03
C GLU A 216 2.89 6.84 28.23
N LEU A 217 3.12 5.56 27.93
CA LEU A 217 2.19 4.50 28.23
C LEU A 217 2.42 4.02 29.68
N THR A 218 1.41 4.13 30.52
CA THR A 218 1.51 3.81 31.95
C THR A 218 0.29 3.05 32.45
N GLY A 219 0.35 2.57 33.69
CA GLY A 219 -0.78 1.95 34.38
C GLY A 219 -1.45 2.91 35.34
N ALA A 220 -2.77 3.06 35.24
CA ALA A 220 -3.58 3.79 36.20
C ALA A 220 -4.74 2.92 36.74
N PRO A 221 -5.12 3.07 38.02
CA PRO A 221 -6.29 2.40 38.56
C PRO A 221 -7.56 2.85 37.85
N GLY A 222 -8.37 1.91 37.38
CA GLY A 222 -9.57 2.24 36.65
C GLY A 222 -10.58 1.09 36.63
N LYS A 223 -11.80 1.43 36.20
CA LYS A 223 -12.91 0.50 35.99
C LYS A 223 -13.24 0.41 34.52
N ARG A 224 -13.34 -0.83 34.00
CA ARG A 224 -13.74 -1.13 32.61
C ARG A 224 -15.18 -1.64 32.49
N THR A 225 -15.77 -2.04 33.63
CA THR A 225 -17.12 -2.61 33.65
C THR A 225 -17.98 -1.94 34.72
N ARG A 226 -19.29 -1.84 34.46
CA ARG A 226 -20.28 -1.20 35.35
C ARG A 226 -20.38 -1.88 36.73
N TYR A 227 -20.11 -3.18 36.81
CA TYR A 227 -20.26 -3.99 38.02
C TYR A 227 -18.94 -4.21 38.78
N GLN A 228 -17.85 -3.64 38.30
CA GLN A 228 -16.54 -3.74 38.91
C GLN A 228 -16.53 -2.98 40.25
N LYS A 229 -16.34 -3.68 41.35
CA LYS A 229 -16.33 -3.10 42.69
C LYS A 229 -14.99 -2.50 43.07
N HIS A 230 -13.90 -3.11 42.60
CA HIS A 230 -12.53 -2.68 42.86
C HIS A 230 -11.88 -2.20 41.56
N GLU A 231 -11.08 -1.17 41.68
CA GLU A 231 -10.26 -0.68 40.59
C GLU A 231 -9.13 -1.66 40.31
N THR A 232 -8.83 -1.85 39.04
CA THR A 232 -7.66 -2.64 38.59
C THR A 232 -6.80 -1.74 37.71
N THR A 233 -5.50 -1.99 37.71
CA THR A 233 -4.58 -1.25 36.85
C THR A 233 -4.95 -1.46 35.38
N GLN A 234 -5.23 -0.37 34.69
CA GLN A 234 -5.52 -0.33 33.26
C GLN A 234 -4.42 0.47 32.56
N LEU A 235 -4.10 0.08 31.32
CA LEU A 235 -3.19 0.85 30.49
C LEU A 235 -3.86 2.17 30.10
N VAL A 236 -3.09 3.26 30.18
CA VAL A 236 -3.48 4.59 29.73
C VAL A 236 -2.29 5.24 29.06
N LEU A 237 -2.55 5.92 27.94
CA LEU A 237 -1.57 6.78 27.29
C LEU A 237 -1.72 8.19 27.83
N LEU A 238 -0.74 8.66 28.57
CA LEU A 238 -0.62 10.08 28.91
C LEU A 238 0.11 10.78 27.78
N ALA A 239 -0.46 11.88 27.27
CA ALA A 239 0.15 12.62 26.17
C ALA A 239 -0.18 14.11 26.24
N GLU A 240 0.82 14.96 25.95
CA GLU A 240 0.72 16.39 25.93
C GLU A 240 1.43 16.97 24.71
N SER A 241 0.76 17.86 23.97
CA SER A 241 1.36 18.63 22.90
C SER A 241 2.13 19.82 23.46
N ARG A 242 3.24 20.20 22.83
CA ARG A 242 3.96 21.43 23.16
C ARG A 242 3.02 22.62 23.08
N GLY A 243 3.03 23.45 24.12
CA GLY A 243 2.08 24.49 24.45
C GLY A 243 1.48 25.27 23.28
N ASP A 244 0.20 25.51 23.40
CA ASP A 244 -0.66 26.19 22.43
C ASP A 244 -0.33 27.69 22.35
N GLY A 245 0.76 28.03 21.69
CA GLY A 245 1.12 29.40 21.36
C GLY A 245 0.22 29.91 20.22
N GLY A 246 -1.03 30.25 20.53
CA GLY A 246 -1.80 31.19 19.71
C GLY A 246 -2.76 30.65 18.64
N SER A 247 -3.41 29.50 18.84
CA SER A 247 -4.37 28.94 17.87
C SER A 247 -5.85 28.99 18.26
N GLY A 248 -6.24 29.88 19.14
CA GLY A 248 -7.64 29.97 19.60
C GLY A 248 -8.68 30.16 18.50
N GLU A 249 -8.37 30.89 17.44
CA GLU A 249 -9.29 31.07 16.30
C GLU A 249 -9.35 29.86 15.37
N ARG A 250 -8.20 29.20 15.08
CA ARG A 250 -8.18 27.96 14.28
C ARG A 250 -8.83 26.79 15.00
N ALA A 251 -8.70 26.69 16.32
CA ALA A 251 -9.36 25.67 17.13
C ALA A 251 -10.90 25.80 17.13
N ALA A 252 -11.44 27.02 17.00
CA ALA A 252 -12.87 27.25 16.92
C ALA A 252 -13.47 26.83 15.57
N ASP A 253 -12.77 27.06 14.46
CA ASP A 253 -13.18 26.62 13.10
C ASP A 253 -13.13 25.09 12.95
N GLU A 254 -12.10 24.44 13.49
CA GLU A 254 -11.97 23.00 13.50
C GLU A 254 -13.03 22.31 14.40
N ALA A 255 -13.46 22.95 15.49
CA ALA A 255 -14.49 22.44 16.39
C ALA A 255 -15.92 22.51 15.78
N SER A 256 -16.14 23.32 14.75
CA SER A 256 -17.45 23.46 14.10
C SER A 256 -17.69 22.45 12.98
N ALA A 257 -16.65 21.74 12.50
CA ALA A 257 -16.77 20.75 11.46
C ALA A 257 -17.54 19.51 11.95
N LYS A 258 -18.48 19.02 11.13
CA LYS A 258 -19.22 17.81 11.45
C LYS A 258 -18.29 16.61 11.43
N GLN A 259 -18.12 15.99 12.58
CA GLN A 259 -17.28 14.80 12.77
C GLN A 259 -17.98 13.52 12.29
N PRO A 260 -17.23 12.44 11.95
CA PRO A 260 -17.80 11.13 11.66
C PRO A 260 -18.69 10.62 12.78
N THR A 261 -19.76 9.93 12.41
CA THR A 261 -20.70 9.36 13.38
C THR A 261 -20.01 8.27 14.22
N THR A 262 -19.97 8.48 15.52
CA THR A 262 -19.43 7.52 16.49
C THR A 262 -20.58 6.72 17.09
N LEU A 263 -20.54 5.40 16.95
CA LEU A 263 -21.54 4.51 17.52
C LEU A 263 -21.20 4.19 18.98
N ALA A 264 -22.20 4.33 19.85
CA ALA A 264 -22.08 3.99 21.27
C ALA A 264 -22.02 2.47 21.47
N LEU A 265 -21.37 2.06 22.56
CA LEU A 265 -21.32 0.66 22.96
C LEU A 265 -22.68 0.22 23.52
N ASN A 266 -23.30 -0.76 22.85
CA ASN A 266 -24.54 -1.38 23.31
C ASN A 266 -24.20 -2.66 24.10
N ASP A 267 -23.64 -2.50 25.31
CA ASP A 267 -23.29 -3.59 26.21
C ASP A 267 -23.70 -3.24 27.66
N ASP A 268 -24.36 -4.19 28.32
CA ASP A 268 -24.84 -3.96 29.69
C ASP A 268 -23.74 -4.04 30.74
N THR A 269 -22.58 -4.56 30.39
CA THR A 269 -21.47 -4.84 31.30
C THR A 269 -20.31 -3.89 31.13
N LEU A 270 -19.91 -3.63 29.87
CA LEU A 270 -18.75 -2.82 29.56
C LEU A 270 -19.08 -1.32 29.66
N LEU A 271 -18.11 -0.54 30.11
CA LEU A 271 -18.17 0.92 30.02
C LEU A 271 -17.68 1.36 28.63
N GLU A 272 -18.25 2.43 28.11
CA GLU A 272 -17.80 3.07 26.84
C GLU A 272 -16.34 3.52 26.94
N HIS A 273 -15.99 4.15 28.05
CA HIS A 273 -14.63 4.58 28.39
C HIS A 273 -14.21 4.03 29.74
N THR A 274 -12.89 3.80 29.88
CA THR A 274 -12.31 3.42 31.17
C THR A 274 -12.46 4.58 32.17
N GLU A 275 -13.11 4.34 33.31
CA GLU A 275 -13.20 5.32 34.40
C GLU A 275 -11.94 5.25 35.25
N PHE A 276 -11.03 6.20 35.06
CA PHE A 276 -9.80 6.30 35.84
C PHE A 276 -10.02 7.06 37.15
N THR A 277 -9.32 6.62 38.19
CA THR A 277 -9.28 7.33 39.47
C THR A 277 -8.04 8.19 39.52
N ARG A 278 -8.16 9.40 40.04
CA ARG A 278 -7.02 10.29 40.30
C ARG A 278 -6.03 9.64 41.25
N THR A 279 -4.92 9.17 40.72
CA THR A 279 -3.77 8.71 41.50
C THR A 279 -2.50 9.30 40.94
N SER A 280 -1.57 9.67 41.83
CA SER A 280 -0.24 10.09 41.42
C SER A 280 0.47 8.93 40.75
N THR A 281 0.64 9.00 39.46
CA THR A 281 1.53 8.11 38.72
C THR A 281 2.97 8.51 38.96
N THR A 282 3.91 7.59 38.89
CA THR A 282 5.36 7.87 38.96
C THR A 282 5.91 8.37 37.62
N SER A 283 5.05 8.70 36.68
CA SER A 283 5.34 9.16 35.34
C SER A 283 5.92 10.58 35.30
N ARG A 284 6.68 10.90 34.26
CA ARG A 284 7.07 12.29 33.96
C ARG A 284 5.87 13.20 33.71
N LEU A 285 4.77 12.62 33.20
CA LEU A 285 3.49 13.27 32.94
C LEU A 285 2.50 13.12 34.10
N ALA A 286 2.99 12.93 35.35
CA ALA A 286 2.17 12.78 36.55
C ALA A 286 1.23 13.95 36.85
N HIS A 287 1.44 15.11 36.26
CA HIS A 287 0.59 16.27 36.35
C HIS A 287 -0.74 16.12 35.57
N LEU A 288 -0.77 15.21 34.56
CA LEU A 288 -1.97 14.94 33.78
C LEU A 288 -2.92 14.00 34.51
N ASP A 289 -4.21 14.36 34.50
CA ASP A 289 -5.27 13.47 34.99
C ASP A 289 -5.60 12.43 33.89
N PRO A 290 -5.43 11.12 34.13
CA PRO A 290 -5.75 10.09 33.14
C PRO A 290 -7.16 10.18 32.57
N GLY A 291 -8.14 10.64 33.37
CA GLY A 291 -9.54 10.79 32.95
C GLY A 291 -9.89 12.11 32.28
N ALA A 292 -9.01 13.13 32.33
CA ALA A 292 -9.28 14.47 31.82
C ALA A 292 -8.02 15.12 31.23
N GLN A 293 -7.47 14.55 30.19
CA GLN A 293 -6.27 15.06 29.53
C GLN A 293 -6.59 16.23 28.59
N PRO A 294 -5.64 17.17 28.36
CA PRO A 294 -5.82 18.27 27.42
C PRO A 294 -5.92 17.78 25.98
N PRO A 295 -6.58 18.52 25.08
CA PRO A 295 -6.64 18.17 23.67
C PRO A 295 -5.26 18.27 23.02
N LEU A 296 -4.96 17.33 22.11
CA LEU A 296 -3.71 17.29 21.34
C LEU A 296 -3.83 18.08 20.03
N GLN A 297 -2.70 18.53 19.51
CA GLN A 297 -2.63 19.06 18.15
C GLN A 297 -2.93 17.94 17.12
N PRO A 298 -3.59 18.24 15.98
CA PRO A 298 -3.93 17.22 14.99
C PRO A 298 -2.73 16.47 14.41
N THR A 299 -1.57 17.12 14.25
CA THR A 299 -0.34 16.46 13.81
C THR A 299 0.15 15.43 14.84
N ASP A 300 0.07 15.76 16.13
CA ASP A 300 0.43 14.83 17.20
C ASP A 300 -0.54 13.65 17.27
N GLN A 301 -1.83 13.87 17.00
CA GLN A 301 -2.81 12.80 16.84
C GLN A 301 -2.45 11.87 15.66
N CYS A 302 -1.99 12.41 14.53
CA CYS A 302 -1.50 11.61 13.40
C CYS A 302 -0.27 10.77 13.79
N VAL A 303 0.68 11.35 14.54
CA VAL A 303 1.87 10.60 15.03
C VAL A 303 1.45 9.46 15.95
N LEU A 304 0.52 9.69 16.89
CA LEU A 304 0.02 8.64 17.77
C LEU A 304 -0.70 7.52 17.00
N LEU A 305 -1.45 7.84 15.94
CA LEU A 305 -2.08 6.83 15.08
C LEU A 305 -1.05 6.02 14.29
N ALA A 306 0.02 6.65 13.83
CA ALA A 306 1.12 5.95 13.15
C ALA A 306 1.87 5.00 14.10
N LEU A 307 2.15 5.44 15.34
CA LEU A 307 2.73 4.59 16.39
C LEU A 307 1.80 3.42 16.74
N CYS A 308 0.48 3.66 16.82
CA CYS A 308 -0.51 2.61 17.03
C CYS A 308 -0.50 1.56 15.92
N LEU A 309 -0.41 1.98 14.65
CA LEU A 309 -0.27 1.07 13.51
C LEU A 309 1.04 0.29 13.56
N ASN A 310 2.13 0.94 13.96
CA ASN A 310 3.43 0.28 14.08
C ASN A 310 3.40 -0.83 15.14
N ILE A 311 2.73 -0.62 16.28
CA ILE A 311 2.51 -1.67 17.29
C ILE A 311 1.78 -2.87 16.67
N ARG A 312 0.74 -2.64 15.86
CA ARG A 312 0.00 -3.69 15.17
C ARG A 312 0.91 -4.52 14.25
N ASN A 313 1.80 -3.86 13.51
CA ASN A 313 2.61 -4.50 12.49
C ASN A 313 3.83 -5.23 13.09
N THR A 314 4.37 -4.73 14.21
CA THR A 314 5.59 -5.27 14.82
C THR A 314 5.34 -6.28 15.93
N GLN A 315 4.12 -6.38 16.44
CA GLN A 315 3.81 -7.28 17.57
C GLN A 315 2.72 -8.28 17.20
N PRO A 316 2.83 -9.54 17.65
CA PRO A 316 1.76 -10.51 17.45
C PRO A 316 0.48 -10.06 18.16
N MET A 317 -0.65 -10.27 17.51
CA MET A 317 -1.96 -9.84 18.03
C MET A 317 -2.40 -10.72 19.21
N HIS A 318 -2.28 -10.18 20.42
CA HIS A 318 -2.75 -10.79 21.66
C HIS A 318 -3.39 -9.74 22.58
N GLY A 319 -3.90 -10.18 23.75
CA GLY A 319 -4.66 -9.28 24.64
C GLY A 319 -3.90 -8.07 25.14
N LEU A 320 -2.58 -8.14 25.32
CA LEU A 320 -1.74 -7.02 25.75
C LEU A 320 -1.56 -6.01 24.60
N THR A 321 -1.18 -6.47 23.41
CA THR A 321 -1.07 -5.65 22.20
C THR A 321 -2.38 -4.91 21.91
N THR A 322 -3.51 -5.62 21.99
CA THR A 322 -4.83 -5.00 21.81
C THR A 322 -5.12 -3.93 22.88
N SER A 323 -4.69 -4.14 24.13
CA SER A 323 -4.88 -3.15 25.21
C SER A 323 -3.98 -1.94 25.05
N GLU A 324 -2.76 -2.13 24.57
CA GLU A 324 -1.82 -1.08 24.23
C GLU A 324 -2.37 -0.20 23.11
N MET A 325 -2.73 -0.78 21.97
CA MET A 325 -3.35 -0.05 20.86
C MET A 325 -4.63 0.68 21.30
N ALA A 326 -5.46 0.07 22.12
CA ALA A 326 -6.68 0.70 22.63
C ALA A 326 -6.37 1.98 23.41
N ALA A 327 -5.28 2.03 24.21
CA ALA A 327 -4.89 3.21 24.96
C ALA A 327 -4.51 4.38 24.02
N PHE A 328 -3.80 4.11 22.90
CA PHE A 328 -3.51 5.12 21.87
C PHE A 328 -4.80 5.64 21.22
N LEU A 329 -5.72 4.75 20.87
CA LEU A 329 -6.97 5.11 20.19
C LEU A 329 -7.91 5.88 21.13
N GLU A 330 -8.08 5.47 22.38
CA GLU A 330 -8.87 6.19 23.38
C GLU A 330 -8.34 7.62 23.55
N ARG A 331 -7.01 7.79 23.59
CA ARG A 331 -6.38 9.12 23.72
C ARG A 331 -6.65 10.02 22.52
N VAL A 332 -6.59 9.51 21.30
CA VAL A 332 -6.86 10.29 20.08
C VAL A 332 -8.35 10.59 19.96
N LEU A 333 -9.22 9.58 20.12
CA LEU A 333 -10.65 9.70 19.93
C LEU A 333 -11.34 10.60 20.98
N ALA A 334 -10.77 10.72 22.19
CA ALA A 334 -11.31 11.60 23.23
C ALA A 334 -11.44 13.07 22.77
N HIS A 335 -10.53 13.52 21.91
CA HIS A 335 -10.50 14.91 21.43
C HIS A 335 -10.03 14.96 19.96
N ALA A 336 -10.57 14.11 19.09
CA ALA A 336 -10.28 14.17 17.67
C ALA A 336 -10.79 15.50 17.08
N ARG A 337 -9.89 16.30 16.49
CA ARG A 337 -10.21 17.64 16.00
C ARG A 337 -10.44 17.70 14.48
N ASN A 338 -9.92 16.74 13.74
CA ASN A 338 -10.00 16.69 12.28
C ASN A 338 -10.82 15.49 11.80
N TRP A 339 -11.60 15.65 10.75
CA TRP A 339 -12.47 14.61 10.20
C TRP A 339 -11.69 13.34 9.82
N SER A 340 -10.57 13.47 9.10
CA SER A 340 -9.77 12.31 8.64
C SER A 340 -9.03 11.61 9.77
N VAL A 341 -8.56 12.38 10.78
CA VAL A 341 -7.96 11.83 12.01
C VAL A 341 -8.99 11.01 12.78
N HIS A 342 -10.21 11.55 12.93
CA HIS A 342 -11.31 10.84 13.60
C HIS A 342 -11.72 9.58 12.84
N THR A 343 -11.87 9.69 11.52
CA THR A 343 -12.17 8.53 10.64
C THR A 343 -11.14 7.42 10.81
N MET A 344 -9.85 7.76 10.79
CA MET A 344 -8.76 6.79 10.96
C MET A 344 -8.78 6.17 12.36
N GLY A 345 -9.00 6.96 13.40
CA GLY A 345 -9.14 6.46 14.78
C GLY A 345 -10.31 5.48 14.92
N LEU A 346 -11.47 5.80 14.35
CA LEU A 346 -12.65 4.92 14.36
C LEU A 346 -12.43 3.64 13.53
N LEU A 347 -11.74 3.72 12.40
CA LEU A 347 -11.37 2.56 11.58
C LEU A 347 -10.48 1.60 12.38
N LEU A 348 -9.42 2.10 12.99
CA LEU A 348 -8.52 1.27 13.80
C LEU A 348 -9.23 0.69 15.03
N ARG A 349 -10.13 1.46 15.68
CA ARG A 349 -10.96 0.95 16.76
C ARG A 349 -11.85 -0.20 16.30
N SER A 350 -12.51 -0.05 15.15
CA SER A 350 -13.33 -1.11 14.56
C SER A 350 -12.51 -2.38 14.33
N ARG A 351 -11.29 -2.27 13.78
CA ARG A 351 -10.38 -3.41 13.57
C ARG A 351 -10.03 -4.14 14.88
N LEU A 352 -9.81 -3.41 15.97
CA LEU A 352 -9.52 -4.00 17.28
C LEU A 352 -10.75 -4.67 17.92
N GLU A 353 -11.91 -4.03 17.80
CA GLU A 353 -13.16 -4.50 18.39
C GLU A 353 -13.71 -5.74 17.69
N MET A 354 -13.45 -5.90 16.39
CA MET A 354 -13.87 -7.06 15.60
C MET A 354 -13.32 -8.39 16.16
N GLN A 355 -12.18 -8.35 16.82
CA GLN A 355 -11.56 -9.53 17.43
C GLN A 355 -12.26 -10.03 18.71
N ARG A 356 -13.21 -9.25 19.22
CA ARG A 356 -13.94 -9.56 20.47
C ARG A 356 -15.42 -9.76 20.19
N THR A 357 -15.97 -10.91 20.54
CA THR A 357 -17.37 -11.27 20.27
C THR A 357 -18.39 -10.24 20.78
N ARG A 358 -18.13 -9.56 21.90
CA ARG A 358 -19.04 -8.56 22.48
C ARG A 358 -19.06 -7.23 21.72
N THR A 359 -18.00 -6.91 21.00
CA THR A 359 -17.85 -5.62 20.29
C THR A 359 -17.85 -5.78 18.78
N ALA A 360 -17.82 -7.01 18.25
CA ALA A 360 -17.77 -7.29 16.82
C ALA A 360 -18.96 -6.71 16.04
N GLU A 361 -20.17 -6.73 16.61
CA GLU A 361 -21.34 -6.12 15.99
C GLU A 361 -21.19 -4.61 15.87
N ARG A 362 -20.78 -3.93 16.96
CA ARG A 362 -20.50 -2.48 16.92
C ARG A 362 -19.40 -2.16 15.91
N ALA A 363 -18.34 -2.96 15.87
CA ALA A 363 -17.22 -2.81 14.96
C ALA A 363 -17.68 -2.79 13.50
N THR A 364 -18.49 -3.78 13.12
CA THR A 364 -19.03 -3.90 11.76
C THR A 364 -19.98 -2.75 11.42
N LEU A 365 -20.89 -2.38 12.33
CA LEU A 365 -21.80 -1.25 12.14
C LEU A 365 -21.04 0.10 12.07
N GLN A 366 -19.97 0.26 12.86
CA GLN A 366 -19.12 1.45 12.79
C GLN A 366 -18.41 1.55 11.44
N LEU A 367 -17.85 0.43 10.95
CA LEU A 367 -17.21 0.41 9.64
C LEU A 367 -18.23 0.68 8.51
N GLN A 368 -19.44 0.10 8.60
CA GLN A 368 -20.53 0.42 7.67
C GLN A 368 -20.87 1.92 7.68
N ALA A 369 -21.00 2.53 8.86
CA ALA A 369 -21.27 3.96 8.99
C ALA A 369 -20.18 4.84 8.38
N LEU A 370 -18.89 4.45 8.52
CA LEU A 370 -17.77 5.14 7.89
C LEU A 370 -17.83 5.04 6.37
N VAL A 371 -18.09 3.84 5.83
CA VAL A 371 -18.23 3.61 4.38
C VAL A 371 -19.38 4.45 3.81
N ASP A 372 -20.53 4.48 4.48
CA ASP A 372 -21.72 5.22 4.03
C ASP A 372 -21.51 6.75 4.12
N GLN A 373 -20.67 7.21 5.03
CA GLN A 373 -20.39 8.63 5.25
C GLN A 373 -19.37 9.21 4.25
N MET A 374 -18.46 8.39 3.69
CA MET A 374 -17.42 8.86 2.76
C MET A 374 -17.98 9.72 1.59
N PRO A 375 -19.02 9.30 0.85
CA PRO A 375 -19.55 10.07 -0.27
C PRO A 375 -20.35 11.30 0.16
N THR A 376 -20.69 11.48 1.45
CA THR A 376 -21.54 12.58 1.90
C THR A 376 -20.79 13.92 1.98
N ALA A 377 -21.47 15.03 1.71
CA ALA A 377 -20.92 16.38 1.77
C ALA A 377 -21.15 17.05 3.14
N ASP A 378 -20.95 16.32 4.22
CA ASP A 378 -21.22 16.76 5.59
C ASP A 378 -20.05 17.54 6.24
N SER A 379 -18.86 17.51 5.63
CA SER A 379 -17.67 18.26 6.02
C SER A 379 -16.99 18.84 4.78
N HIS A 380 -16.30 19.97 4.93
CA HIS A 380 -15.58 20.62 3.85
C HIS A 380 -14.43 19.74 3.32
N VAL A 381 -14.20 19.77 2.01
CA VAL A 381 -13.14 18.98 1.36
C VAL A 381 -11.75 19.34 1.90
N GLU A 382 -11.48 20.63 2.13
CA GLU A 382 -10.21 21.09 2.69
C GLU A 382 -9.92 20.49 4.05
N GLU A 383 -10.95 20.37 4.92
CA GLU A 383 -10.85 19.74 6.23
C GLU A 383 -10.50 18.25 6.10
N ARG A 384 -11.14 17.55 5.18
CA ARG A 384 -10.89 16.13 4.93
C ARG A 384 -9.50 15.85 4.34
N LEU A 385 -8.97 16.75 3.49
CA LEU A 385 -7.68 16.60 2.82
C LEU A 385 -6.49 17.07 3.66
N ARG A 386 -6.71 17.93 4.67
CA ARG A 386 -5.65 18.64 5.41
C ARG A 386 -4.57 17.72 5.99
N TYR A 387 -4.97 16.57 6.56
CA TYR A 387 -4.07 15.59 7.18
C TYR A 387 -4.04 14.25 6.43
N PHE A 388 -4.66 14.15 5.26
CA PHE A 388 -4.76 12.91 4.50
C PHE A 388 -3.41 12.22 4.27
N HIS A 389 -2.38 12.98 3.89
CA HIS A 389 -1.05 12.44 3.62
C HIS A 389 -0.28 12.04 4.89
N ALA A 390 -0.70 12.51 6.05
CA ALA A 390 -0.14 12.17 7.36
C ALA A 390 -0.85 10.98 8.03
N LEU A 391 -1.75 10.30 7.30
CA LEU A 391 -2.55 9.18 7.77
C LEU A 391 -2.49 8.02 6.76
N GLU A 392 -2.63 6.81 7.27
CA GLU A 392 -2.79 5.59 6.46
C GLU A 392 -4.29 5.27 6.28
N LEU A 393 -5.02 6.23 5.71
CA LEU A 393 -6.44 6.03 5.41
C LEU A 393 -6.59 5.17 4.15
N GLU A 394 -7.39 4.10 4.24
CA GLU A 394 -7.65 3.21 3.13
C GLU A 394 -8.56 3.83 2.07
N PRO A 395 -8.42 3.45 0.78
CA PRO A 395 -9.36 3.88 -0.25
C PRO A 395 -10.77 3.31 -0.01
N ARG A 396 -11.78 3.96 -0.58
CA ARG A 396 -13.20 3.60 -0.39
C ARG A 396 -13.47 2.11 -0.67
N TRP A 397 -12.91 1.58 -1.75
CA TRP A 397 -13.11 0.16 -2.11
C TRP A 397 -12.42 -0.79 -1.12
N ALA A 398 -11.25 -0.44 -0.57
CA ALA A 398 -10.58 -1.27 0.42
C ALA A 398 -11.37 -1.30 1.74
N MET A 399 -11.93 -0.17 2.17
CA MET A 399 -12.83 -0.14 3.33
C MET A 399 -14.12 -0.95 3.09
N GLN A 400 -14.66 -0.93 1.87
CA GLN A 400 -15.81 -1.75 1.50
C GLN A 400 -15.45 -3.24 1.46
N ALA A 401 -14.27 -3.59 0.97
CA ALA A 401 -13.76 -4.97 0.98
C ALA A 401 -13.56 -5.46 2.42
N GLU A 402 -12.97 -4.64 3.29
CA GLU A 402 -12.83 -4.94 4.73
C GLU A 402 -14.19 -5.14 5.41
N LEU A 403 -15.19 -4.33 5.07
CA LEU A 403 -16.55 -4.52 5.56
C LEU A 403 -17.14 -5.87 5.09
N ALA A 404 -16.89 -6.25 3.84
CA ALA A 404 -17.32 -7.55 3.32
C ALA A 404 -16.62 -8.70 4.04
N GLU A 405 -15.34 -8.57 4.36
CA GLU A 405 -14.59 -9.54 5.15
C GLU A 405 -15.16 -9.68 6.57
N GLN A 406 -15.49 -8.57 7.23
CA GLN A 406 -16.17 -8.61 8.53
C GLN A 406 -17.52 -9.31 8.44
N TYR A 407 -18.33 -9.04 7.41
CA TYR A 407 -19.58 -9.78 7.18
C TYR A 407 -19.34 -11.28 6.96
N ALA A 408 -18.30 -11.64 6.20
CA ALA A 408 -17.95 -13.05 5.99
C ALA A 408 -17.55 -13.74 7.29
N THR A 409 -16.77 -13.07 8.13
CA THR A 409 -16.36 -13.56 9.47
C THR A 409 -17.57 -13.77 10.40
N LEU A 410 -18.58 -12.90 10.32
CA LEU A 410 -19.83 -13.03 11.07
C LEU A 410 -20.80 -14.07 10.45
N GLY A 411 -20.45 -14.72 9.33
CA GLY A 411 -21.27 -15.70 8.64
C GLY A 411 -22.31 -15.12 7.70
N VAL A 412 -22.31 -13.79 7.46
CA VAL A 412 -23.24 -13.09 6.54
C VAL A 412 -22.69 -13.14 5.12
N LEU A 413 -22.37 -14.33 4.63
CA LEU A 413 -21.67 -14.56 3.36
C LEU A 413 -22.35 -13.99 2.12
N ARG A 414 -23.70 -13.90 2.12
CA ARG A 414 -24.43 -13.35 0.97
C ARG A 414 -24.18 -11.84 0.79
N SER A 415 -24.18 -11.08 1.89
CA SER A 415 -23.88 -9.65 1.85
C SER A 415 -22.42 -9.39 1.49
N ALA A 416 -21.51 -10.21 2.01
CA ALA A 416 -20.09 -10.16 1.62
C ALA A 416 -19.93 -10.40 0.10
N LEU A 417 -20.55 -11.45 -0.43
CA LEU A 417 -20.52 -11.78 -1.87
C LEU A 417 -21.10 -10.65 -2.74
N GLU A 418 -22.17 -9.98 -2.30
CA GLU A 418 -22.75 -8.85 -3.02
C GLU A 418 -21.77 -7.67 -3.09
N ILE A 419 -21.06 -7.36 -1.99
CA ILE A 419 -20.07 -6.29 -1.96
C ILE A 419 -18.87 -6.64 -2.84
N TYR A 420 -18.29 -7.84 -2.71
CA TYR A 420 -17.18 -8.28 -3.53
C TYR A 420 -17.53 -8.32 -5.02
N GLY A 421 -18.73 -8.77 -5.38
CA GLY A 421 -19.21 -8.74 -6.76
C GLY A 421 -19.31 -7.31 -7.31
N ARG A 422 -19.82 -6.35 -6.51
CA ARG A 422 -19.89 -4.93 -6.90
C ARG A 422 -18.50 -4.30 -7.08
N LEU A 423 -17.54 -4.70 -6.24
CA LEU A 423 -16.14 -4.26 -6.31
C LEU A 423 -15.33 -5.04 -7.36
N GLN A 424 -15.92 -6.07 -7.97
CA GLN A 424 -15.26 -6.98 -8.90
C GLN A 424 -13.96 -7.59 -8.32
N LEU A 425 -13.96 -7.86 -7.02
CA LEU A 425 -12.91 -8.58 -6.30
C LEU A 425 -13.21 -10.09 -6.37
N TRP A 426 -12.91 -10.67 -7.53
CA TRP A 426 -13.33 -12.04 -7.84
C TRP A 426 -12.66 -13.09 -6.97
N GLU A 427 -11.45 -12.84 -6.49
CA GLU A 427 -10.73 -13.73 -5.57
C GLU A 427 -11.50 -13.92 -4.26
N ASP A 428 -11.93 -12.83 -3.66
CA ASP A 428 -12.71 -12.85 -2.41
C ASP A 428 -14.13 -13.34 -2.64
N ALA A 429 -14.72 -13.00 -3.78
CA ALA A 429 -16.04 -13.51 -4.19
C ALA A 429 -16.04 -15.04 -4.32
N VAL A 430 -15.00 -15.61 -4.96
CA VAL A 430 -14.83 -17.06 -5.10
C VAL A 430 -14.60 -17.72 -3.75
N ARG A 431 -13.79 -17.10 -2.87
CA ARG A 431 -13.61 -17.58 -1.49
C ARG A 431 -14.94 -17.64 -0.74
N CYS A 432 -15.80 -16.62 -0.86
CA CYS A 432 -17.14 -16.64 -0.29
C CYS A 432 -18.03 -17.72 -0.91
N LEU A 433 -17.95 -17.95 -2.22
CA LEU A 433 -18.68 -19.05 -2.89
C LEU A 433 -18.21 -20.41 -2.38
N ALA A 434 -16.90 -20.60 -2.17
CA ALA A 434 -16.36 -21.83 -1.61
C ALA A 434 -16.88 -22.07 -0.18
N LEU A 435 -16.92 -21.03 0.67
CA LEU A 435 -17.49 -21.11 2.02
C LEU A 435 -18.99 -21.42 2.03
N LEU A 436 -19.72 -21.01 0.98
CA LEU A 436 -21.13 -21.37 0.75
C LEU A 436 -21.32 -22.79 0.20
N GLY A 437 -20.26 -23.56 -0.03
CA GLY A 437 -20.29 -24.87 -0.67
C GLY A 437 -20.53 -24.82 -2.19
N ARG A 438 -20.29 -23.67 -2.83
CA ARG A 438 -20.53 -23.40 -4.26
C ARG A 438 -19.23 -23.15 -5.01
N ALA A 439 -18.14 -23.85 -4.67
CA ALA A 439 -16.81 -23.65 -5.24
C ALA A 439 -16.79 -23.82 -6.78
N GLN A 440 -17.54 -24.79 -7.31
CA GLN A 440 -17.63 -25.03 -8.74
C GLN A 440 -18.16 -23.82 -9.52
N GLU A 441 -19.14 -23.11 -8.96
CA GLU A 441 -19.66 -21.87 -9.56
C GLU A 441 -18.62 -20.75 -9.59
N GLY A 442 -17.70 -20.74 -8.63
CA GLY A 442 -16.57 -19.80 -8.62
C GLY A 442 -15.59 -20.08 -9.78
N ILE A 443 -15.25 -21.34 -10.01
CA ILE A 443 -14.41 -21.75 -11.13
C ILE A 443 -15.06 -21.38 -12.46
N GLU A 444 -16.33 -21.73 -12.66
CA GLU A 444 -17.09 -21.40 -13.87
C GLU A 444 -17.21 -19.88 -14.09
N LEU A 445 -17.36 -19.11 -13.02
CA LEU A 445 -17.41 -17.66 -13.10
C LEU A 445 -16.09 -17.08 -13.64
N VAL A 446 -14.96 -17.48 -13.08
CA VAL A 446 -13.64 -16.98 -13.50
C VAL A 446 -13.34 -17.42 -14.94
N ASP A 447 -13.65 -18.65 -15.28
CA ASP A 447 -13.45 -19.19 -16.62
C ASP A 447 -14.34 -18.48 -17.66
N ASP A 448 -15.59 -18.19 -17.32
CA ASP A 448 -16.52 -17.43 -18.17
C ASP A 448 -16.04 -15.98 -18.41
N LEU A 449 -15.49 -15.32 -17.37
CA LEU A 449 -14.91 -13.97 -17.47
C LEU A 449 -13.68 -13.97 -18.39
N LEU A 450 -12.75 -14.91 -18.19
CA LEU A 450 -11.51 -15.02 -18.99
C LEU A 450 -11.78 -15.28 -20.46
N HIS A 451 -12.82 -16.06 -20.77
CA HIS A 451 -13.21 -16.38 -22.15
C HIS A 451 -14.24 -15.43 -22.74
N GLY A 452 -14.59 -14.36 -22.04
CA GLY A 452 -15.55 -13.36 -22.51
C GLY A 452 -16.99 -13.88 -22.66
N ARG A 453 -17.32 -15.02 -22.03
CA ARG A 453 -18.68 -15.58 -22.03
C ARG A 453 -19.64 -14.83 -21.13
N LYS A 454 -19.11 -14.17 -20.10
CA LYS A 454 -19.83 -13.23 -19.23
C LYS A 454 -19.05 -11.93 -19.14
N VAL A 455 -19.77 -10.82 -19.06
CA VAL A 455 -19.20 -9.51 -18.79
C VAL A 455 -19.36 -9.23 -17.30
N GLU A 456 -18.37 -8.59 -16.68
CA GLU A 456 -18.38 -8.28 -15.25
C GLU A 456 -19.63 -7.51 -14.82
N ALA A 457 -20.09 -6.57 -15.66
CA ALA A 457 -21.33 -5.83 -15.43
C ALA A 457 -22.58 -6.73 -15.35
N ASP A 458 -22.67 -7.77 -16.18
CA ASP A 458 -23.80 -8.70 -16.20
C ASP A 458 -23.84 -9.57 -14.92
N VAL A 459 -22.69 -9.97 -14.41
CA VAL A 459 -22.59 -10.73 -13.15
C VAL A 459 -23.13 -9.90 -11.98
N VAL A 460 -22.77 -8.62 -11.90
CA VAL A 460 -23.25 -7.69 -10.87
C VAL A 460 -24.77 -7.45 -11.02
N MET A 461 -25.29 -7.34 -12.24
CA MET A 461 -26.72 -7.12 -12.51
C MET A 461 -27.56 -8.36 -12.19
N GLN A 462 -27.08 -9.57 -12.49
CA GLN A 462 -27.78 -10.81 -12.12
C GLN A 462 -27.93 -10.97 -10.61
N GLN A 463 -26.95 -10.54 -9.84
CA GLN A 463 -27.04 -10.53 -8.38
C GLN A 463 -28.14 -9.56 -7.86
N LYS A 464 -28.40 -8.44 -8.55
CA LYS A 464 -29.40 -7.44 -8.14
C LYS A 464 -30.84 -7.72 -8.59
N ARG A 465 -31.08 -8.70 -9.46
CA ARG A 465 -32.41 -8.94 -10.09
C ARG A 465 -33.06 -7.69 -10.69
N ILE A 466 -32.30 -6.76 -11.20
CA ILE A 466 -32.83 -5.56 -11.85
C ILE A 466 -32.77 -5.80 -13.35
N ALA A 467 -33.94 -6.09 -13.96
CA ALA A 467 -34.10 -6.14 -15.40
C ALA A 467 -33.99 -4.73 -15.97
N THR A 468 -32.86 -4.40 -16.53
CA THR A 468 -32.73 -3.28 -17.46
C THR A 468 -32.20 -3.81 -18.79
N SER A 469 -32.81 -3.34 -19.86
CA SER A 469 -32.64 -3.77 -21.24
C SER A 469 -31.18 -3.92 -21.64
N ALA A 470 -30.87 -5.04 -22.29
CA ALA A 470 -29.60 -5.38 -22.85
C ALA A 470 -29.04 -4.26 -23.73
N SER A 471 -28.05 -3.55 -23.21
CA SER A 471 -27.10 -2.82 -24.02
C SER A 471 -26.08 -3.86 -24.53
N GLN A 472 -25.87 -3.91 -25.85
CA GLN A 472 -24.81 -4.71 -26.46
C GLN A 472 -23.45 -4.14 -26.01
N VAL A 473 -22.96 -4.65 -24.88
CA VAL A 473 -21.61 -4.32 -24.40
C VAL A 473 -20.64 -5.23 -25.16
N ARG A 474 -19.69 -4.63 -25.88
CA ARG A 474 -18.55 -5.35 -26.49
C ARG A 474 -17.74 -6.02 -25.36
N PRO A 475 -17.12 -7.18 -25.61
CA PRO A 475 -16.28 -7.83 -24.61
C PRO A 475 -15.20 -6.85 -24.13
N GLU A 476 -15.23 -6.55 -22.85
CA GLU A 476 -14.20 -5.74 -22.20
C GLU A 476 -12.88 -6.49 -22.30
N HIS A 477 -11.88 -5.91 -22.96
CA HIS A 477 -10.53 -6.43 -22.92
C HIS A 477 -9.91 -6.05 -21.56
N PHE A 478 -9.69 -7.05 -20.71
CA PHE A 478 -8.90 -6.87 -19.51
C PHE A 478 -7.52 -6.33 -19.84
N SER A 479 -6.98 -5.44 -18.99
CA SER A 479 -5.55 -5.14 -19.04
C SER A 479 -4.74 -6.43 -18.89
N SER A 480 -3.58 -6.51 -19.51
CA SER A 480 -2.72 -7.71 -19.49
C SER A 480 -2.41 -8.19 -18.07
N ALA A 481 -2.18 -7.25 -17.13
CA ALA A 481 -1.90 -7.54 -15.73
C ALA A 481 -3.13 -8.11 -15.00
N ARG A 482 -4.33 -7.57 -15.26
CA ARG A 482 -5.57 -8.07 -14.66
C ARG A 482 -5.94 -9.47 -15.19
N ALA A 483 -5.82 -9.68 -16.50
CA ALA A 483 -6.02 -10.98 -17.09
C ALA A 483 -5.07 -12.02 -16.48
N ALA A 484 -3.80 -11.67 -16.27
CA ALA A 484 -2.83 -12.53 -15.61
C ALA A 484 -3.23 -12.86 -14.16
N LYS A 485 -3.78 -11.91 -13.40
CA LYS A 485 -4.29 -12.13 -12.04
C LYS A 485 -5.44 -13.16 -12.03
N LEU A 486 -6.40 -13.04 -12.97
CA LEU A 486 -7.50 -14.00 -13.10
C LEU A 486 -7.03 -15.39 -13.51
N TRP A 487 -6.03 -15.49 -14.42
CA TRP A 487 -5.40 -16.77 -14.77
C TRP A 487 -4.68 -17.40 -13.57
N CYS A 488 -4.01 -16.61 -12.73
CA CYS A 488 -3.41 -17.12 -11.49
C CYS A 488 -4.50 -17.64 -10.53
N LEU A 489 -5.60 -16.90 -10.39
CA LEU A 489 -6.74 -17.33 -9.56
C LEU A 489 -7.34 -18.65 -10.06
N LEU A 490 -7.50 -18.81 -11.38
CA LEU A 490 -7.98 -20.06 -11.96
C LEU A 490 -7.02 -21.22 -11.68
N GLY A 491 -5.70 -20.98 -11.74
CA GLY A 491 -4.68 -21.97 -11.37
C GLY A 491 -4.70 -22.35 -9.89
N ASP A 492 -5.04 -21.41 -9.00
CA ASP A 492 -5.19 -21.68 -7.56
C ASP A 492 -6.44 -22.55 -7.28
N LEU A 493 -7.47 -22.46 -8.12
CA LEU A 493 -8.74 -23.19 -7.99
C LEU A 493 -8.70 -24.56 -8.70
N ASP A 494 -8.17 -24.61 -9.92
CA ASP A 494 -8.04 -25.83 -10.72
C ASP A 494 -6.62 -26.41 -10.60
N VAL A 495 -6.39 -27.09 -9.49
CA VAL A 495 -5.08 -27.69 -9.18
C VAL A 495 -4.61 -28.69 -10.25
N ALA A 496 -5.54 -29.33 -10.98
CA ALA A 496 -5.19 -30.31 -12.01
C ALA A 496 -4.45 -29.68 -13.21
N HIS A 497 -4.81 -28.45 -13.58
CA HIS A 497 -4.25 -27.71 -14.71
C HIS A 497 -3.50 -26.44 -14.26
N ALA A 498 -3.13 -26.36 -12.99
CA ALA A 498 -2.53 -25.18 -12.38
C ALA A 498 -1.29 -24.67 -13.13
N GLU A 499 -0.44 -25.58 -13.59
CA GLU A 499 0.78 -25.25 -14.34
C GLU A 499 0.47 -24.53 -15.67
N GLU A 500 -0.52 -25.02 -16.41
CA GLU A 500 -0.96 -24.43 -17.68
C GLU A 500 -1.55 -23.03 -17.45
N HIS A 501 -2.37 -22.88 -16.42
CA HIS A 501 -2.98 -21.61 -16.06
C HIS A 501 -1.94 -20.56 -15.62
N TYR A 502 -0.98 -20.92 -14.76
CA TYR A 502 0.08 -20.01 -14.35
C TYR A 502 1.03 -19.66 -15.50
N GLN A 503 1.34 -20.62 -16.39
CA GLN A 503 2.13 -20.34 -17.59
C GLN A 503 1.37 -19.36 -18.51
N ARG A 504 0.05 -19.56 -18.67
CA ARG A 504 -0.79 -18.64 -19.44
C ARG A 504 -0.81 -17.23 -18.82
N ALA A 505 -0.90 -17.13 -17.48
CA ALA A 505 -0.79 -15.87 -16.76
C ALA A 505 0.53 -15.16 -17.05
N TRP A 506 1.64 -15.90 -17.03
CA TRP A 506 2.97 -15.37 -17.34
C TRP A 506 3.06 -14.83 -18.77
N ASP A 507 2.54 -15.56 -19.74
CA ASP A 507 2.58 -15.16 -21.14
C ASP A 507 1.68 -13.95 -21.43
N VAL A 508 0.45 -13.94 -20.89
CA VAL A 508 -0.50 -12.82 -21.04
C VAL A 508 0.04 -11.54 -20.43
N SER A 509 0.73 -11.62 -19.29
CA SER A 509 1.38 -10.47 -18.66
C SER A 509 2.63 -9.98 -19.38
N GLN A 510 3.01 -10.56 -20.53
CA GLN A 510 4.27 -10.27 -21.21
C GLN A 510 5.49 -10.45 -20.29
N ARG A 511 5.41 -11.46 -19.41
CA ARG A 511 6.47 -11.84 -18.45
C ARG A 511 6.76 -10.81 -17.36
N THR A 512 5.76 -9.99 -16.99
CA THR A 512 5.89 -8.95 -15.95
C THR A 512 5.19 -9.31 -14.64
N SER A 513 4.34 -10.35 -14.59
CA SER A 513 3.59 -10.71 -13.39
C SER A 513 4.47 -11.42 -12.35
N SER A 514 4.72 -10.75 -11.22
CA SER A 514 5.41 -11.34 -10.07
C SER A 514 4.61 -12.51 -9.49
N ARG A 515 3.27 -12.39 -9.44
CA ARG A 515 2.36 -13.42 -8.93
C ARG A 515 2.44 -14.71 -9.74
N ALA A 516 2.39 -14.63 -11.08
CA ALA A 516 2.51 -15.82 -11.94
C ALA A 516 3.85 -16.55 -11.72
N ALA A 517 4.95 -15.80 -11.63
CA ALA A 517 6.26 -16.37 -11.36
C ALA A 517 6.36 -17.00 -9.96
N ARG A 518 5.76 -16.38 -8.93
CA ARG A 518 5.68 -16.95 -7.56
C ARG A 518 4.87 -18.25 -7.54
N SER A 519 3.70 -18.25 -8.20
CA SER A 519 2.82 -19.44 -8.24
C SER A 519 3.49 -20.62 -8.94
N LEU A 520 4.18 -20.39 -10.08
CA LEU A 520 4.98 -21.41 -10.76
C LEU A 520 6.13 -21.91 -9.87
N GLY A 521 6.86 -21.00 -9.23
CA GLY A 521 7.93 -21.33 -8.30
C GLY A 521 7.43 -22.18 -7.13
N GLY A 522 6.29 -21.82 -6.54
CA GLY A 522 5.64 -22.56 -5.47
C GLY A 522 5.15 -23.94 -5.90
N LEU A 523 4.59 -24.04 -7.10
CA LEU A 523 4.14 -25.31 -7.68
C LEU A 523 5.30 -26.30 -7.87
N TYR A 524 6.41 -25.85 -8.47
CA TYR A 524 7.60 -26.69 -8.64
C TYR A 524 8.27 -27.03 -7.31
N PHE A 525 8.27 -26.10 -6.36
CA PHE A 525 8.75 -26.36 -5.01
C PHE A 525 7.93 -27.48 -4.33
N ALA A 526 6.59 -27.42 -4.41
CA ALA A 526 5.70 -28.43 -3.88
C ALA A 526 5.87 -29.80 -4.56
N LYS A 527 6.23 -29.83 -5.85
CA LYS A 527 6.57 -31.06 -6.58
C LYS A 527 7.96 -31.61 -6.20
N GLY A 528 8.79 -30.87 -5.45
CA GLY A 528 10.18 -31.22 -5.14
C GLY A 528 11.17 -30.96 -6.27
N GLU A 529 10.74 -30.26 -7.32
CA GLU A 529 11.55 -29.88 -8.47
C GLU A 529 12.28 -28.56 -8.18
N TYR A 530 13.34 -28.63 -7.37
CA TYR A 530 14.01 -27.42 -6.84
C TYR A 530 14.72 -26.58 -7.90
N ARG A 531 15.19 -27.16 -9.02
CA ARG A 531 15.87 -26.39 -10.07
C ARG A 531 14.91 -25.42 -10.77
N PRO A 532 13.79 -25.86 -11.38
CA PRO A 532 12.81 -24.94 -11.95
C PRO A 532 12.19 -24.01 -10.89
N ALA A 533 12.00 -24.46 -9.65
CA ALA A 533 11.54 -23.61 -8.57
C ALA A 533 12.47 -22.41 -8.33
N CYS A 534 13.80 -22.63 -8.25
CA CYS A 534 14.77 -21.55 -8.14
C CYS A 534 14.70 -20.56 -9.31
N GLU A 535 14.58 -21.04 -10.54
CA GLU A 535 14.53 -20.18 -11.73
C GLU A 535 13.30 -19.27 -11.72
N TRP A 536 12.13 -19.82 -11.38
CA TRP A 536 10.89 -19.04 -11.32
C TRP A 536 10.86 -18.08 -10.13
N LEU A 537 11.32 -18.51 -8.95
CA LEU A 537 11.38 -17.66 -7.78
C LEU A 537 12.41 -16.52 -7.95
N GLN A 538 13.54 -16.76 -8.63
CA GLN A 538 14.48 -15.70 -8.98
C GLN A 538 13.86 -14.64 -9.90
N ARG A 539 13.03 -15.06 -10.87
CA ARG A 539 12.27 -14.12 -11.70
C ARG A 539 11.28 -13.31 -10.88
N ALA A 540 10.56 -13.97 -9.97
CA ALA A 540 9.59 -13.31 -9.09
C ALA A 540 10.24 -12.23 -8.23
N VAL A 541 11.35 -12.53 -7.54
CA VAL A 541 12.03 -11.58 -6.65
C VAL A 541 12.77 -10.46 -7.40
N ARG A 542 13.10 -10.66 -8.69
CA ARG A 542 13.62 -9.57 -9.55
C ARG A 542 12.54 -8.56 -9.92
N ILE A 543 11.30 -9.02 -10.09
CA ILE A 543 10.15 -8.15 -10.40
C ILE A 543 9.72 -7.41 -9.14
N ASN A 544 9.47 -8.15 -8.05
CA ASN A 544 9.11 -7.54 -6.76
C ASN A 544 9.89 -8.22 -5.63
N ALA A 545 10.81 -7.48 -5.03
CA ALA A 545 11.73 -7.95 -4.00
C ALA A 545 11.15 -7.87 -2.57
N LEU A 546 9.94 -7.32 -2.37
CA LEU A 546 9.34 -7.14 -1.04
C LEU A 546 8.70 -8.40 -0.46
N PHE A 547 8.51 -9.45 -1.26
CA PHE A 547 7.87 -10.68 -0.81
C PHE A 547 8.81 -11.60 -0.05
N VAL A 548 8.78 -11.54 1.28
CA VAL A 548 9.60 -12.38 2.17
C VAL A 548 9.44 -13.86 1.84
N ARG A 549 8.19 -14.33 1.66
CA ARG A 549 7.89 -15.74 1.36
C ARG A 549 8.55 -16.25 0.06
N SER A 550 8.69 -15.39 -0.95
CA SER A 550 9.38 -15.76 -2.19
C SER A 550 10.87 -15.96 -1.99
N TRP A 551 11.50 -15.11 -1.19
CA TRP A 551 12.89 -15.26 -0.79
C TRP A 551 13.10 -16.50 0.06
N PHE A 552 12.20 -16.77 1.01
CA PHE A 552 12.25 -17.96 1.85
C PHE A 552 12.18 -19.25 1.01
N MET A 553 11.20 -19.34 0.10
CA MET A 553 11.07 -20.50 -0.79
C MET A 553 12.27 -20.66 -1.74
N LEU A 554 12.85 -19.54 -2.22
CA LEU A 554 14.08 -19.53 -3.00
C LEU A 554 15.25 -20.09 -2.18
N GLY A 555 15.40 -19.65 -0.93
CA GLY A 555 16.40 -20.18 0.01
C GLY A 555 16.24 -21.69 0.24
N CYS A 556 15.04 -22.15 0.53
CA CYS A 556 14.75 -23.58 0.71
C CYS A 556 15.02 -24.40 -0.55
N SER A 557 14.65 -23.88 -1.73
CA SER A 557 14.93 -24.54 -3.02
C SER A 557 16.43 -24.64 -3.29
N ALA A 558 17.19 -23.58 -2.99
CA ALA A 558 18.64 -23.56 -3.12
C ALA A 558 19.33 -24.54 -2.15
N MET A 559 18.82 -24.65 -0.91
CA MET A 559 19.26 -25.67 0.06
C MET A 559 19.04 -27.10 -0.47
N GLY A 560 17.88 -27.34 -1.09
CA GLY A 560 17.57 -28.64 -1.71
C GLY A 560 18.52 -29.01 -2.88
N LEU A 561 19.16 -28.01 -3.49
CA LEU A 561 20.18 -28.17 -4.52
C LEU A 561 21.61 -28.11 -3.98
N GLU A 562 21.78 -28.03 -2.65
CA GLU A 562 23.09 -27.86 -1.96
C GLU A 562 23.84 -26.57 -2.37
N ARG A 563 23.13 -25.55 -2.90
CA ARG A 563 23.67 -24.24 -3.27
C ARG A 563 23.66 -23.31 -2.05
N TRP A 564 24.54 -23.59 -1.09
CA TRP A 564 24.55 -22.95 0.23
C TRP A 564 24.73 -21.42 0.19
N VAL A 565 25.56 -20.91 -0.75
CA VAL A 565 25.79 -19.46 -0.93
C VAL A 565 24.52 -18.75 -1.36
N ASP A 566 23.82 -19.29 -2.36
CA ASP A 566 22.58 -18.69 -2.87
C ASP A 566 21.45 -18.79 -1.85
N ALA A 567 21.41 -19.90 -1.09
CA ALA A 567 20.46 -20.06 0.00
C ALA A 567 20.68 -19.04 1.11
N ALA A 568 21.93 -18.84 1.52
CA ALA A 568 22.28 -17.85 2.54
C ALA A 568 21.95 -16.42 2.07
N ALA A 569 22.26 -16.07 0.82
CA ALA A 569 21.88 -14.77 0.25
C ALA A 569 20.36 -14.53 0.27
N ALA A 570 19.57 -15.57 -0.06
CA ALA A 570 18.11 -15.47 -0.02
C ALA A 570 17.58 -15.30 1.41
N PHE A 571 18.05 -16.11 2.39
CA PHE A 571 17.61 -15.98 3.79
C PHE A 571 18.06 -14.66 4.43
N ARG A 572 19.20 -14.10 4.06
CA ARG A 572 19.58 -12.74 4.50
C ARG A 572 18.62 -11.68 3.99
N LYS A 573 18.08 -11.83 2.78
CA LYS A 573 17.01 -10.93 2.31
C LYS A 573 15.72 -11.12 3.11
N CYS A 574 15.39 -12.36 3.52
CA CYS A 574 14.26 -12.59 4.42
C CYS A 574 14.47 -11.87 5.75
N THR A 575 15.62 -12.08 6.41
CA THR A 575 15.90 -11.47 7.72
C THR A 575 16.07 -9.95 7.67
N ALA A 576 16.41 -9.39 6.51
CA ALA A 576 16.44 -7.93 6.30
C ALA A 576 15.04 -7.32 6.09
N LEU A 577 14.08 -8.10 5.56
CA LEU A 577 12.69 -7.69 5.38
C LEU A 577 11.83 -7.98 6.61
N ASP A 578 12.15 -9.07 7.32
CA ASP A 578 11.48 -9.51 8.53
C ASP A 578 12.54 -10.02 9.53
N GLU A 579 12.92 -9.16 10.48
CA GLU A 579 13.94 -9.47 11.49
C GLU A 579 13.47 -10.51 12.52
N ASP A 580 12.16 -10.66 12.71
CA ASP A 580 11.55 -11.55 13.69
C ASP A 580 11.32 -12.97 13.14
N ASP A 581 11.59 -13.22 11.85
CA ASP A 581 11.47 -14.54 11.24
C ASP A 581 12.55 -15.51 11.73
N GLY A 582 12.26 -16.20 12.84
CA GLY A 582 13.14 -17.19 13.44
C GLY A 582 13.47 -18.37 12.52
N GLU A 583 12.58 -18.74 11.59
CA GLU A 583 12.82 -19.81 10.63
C GLU A 583 13.90 -19.41 9.62
N SER A 584 13.85 -18.19 9.10
CA SER A 584 14.89 -17.65 8.22
C SER A 584 16.24 -17.54 8.91
N TRP A 585 16.29 -17.10 10.17
CA TRP A 585 17.53 -17.06 10.94
C TRP A 585 18.12 -18.47 11.18
N ASN A 586 17.30 -19.45 11.50
CA ASN A 586 17.73 -20.83 11.69
C ASN A 586 18.27 -21.45 10.39
N ASN A 587 17.57 -21.21 9.27
CA ASN A 587 18.00 -21.70 7.96
C ASN A 587 19.29 -21.01 7.49
N LEU A 588 19.42 -19.70 7.74
CA LEU A 588 20.65 -18.95 7.47
C LEU A 588 21.84 -19.51 8.25
N ALA A 589 21.67 -19.74 9.55
CA ALA A 589 22.70 -20.38 10.38
C ALA A 589 23.07 -21.78 9.85
N SER A 590 22.09 -22.57 9.43
CA SER A 590 22.30 -23.88 8.83
C SER A 590 23.11 -23.83 7.52
N CYS A 591 22.89 -22.79 6.70
CA CYS A 591 23.68 -22.55 5.49
C CYS A 591 25.14 -22.22 5.83
N TYR A 592 25.38 -21.31 6.79
CA TYR A 592 26.72 -20.94 7.22
C TYR A 592 27.51 -22.15 7.77
N LEU A 593 26.87 -23.03 8.53
CA LEU A 593 27.51 -24.22 9.05
C LEU A 593 27.92 -25.24 7.98
N ARG A 594 27.35 -25.15 6.79
CA ARG A 594 27.61 -26.06 5.66
C ARG A 594 28.50 -25.46 4.58
N MET A 595 28.76 -24.15 4.64
CA MET A 595 29.69 -23.47 3.74
C MET A 595 31.12 -23.67 4.17
N ASP A 596 32.03 -23.80 3.17
CA ASP A 596 33.47 -23.69 3.36
C ASP A 596 33.94 -22.21 3.33
N GLU A 597 35.21 -21.96 3.69
CA GLU A 597 35.77 -20.60 3.73
C GLU A 597 35.70 -19.89 2.37
N THR A 598 35.83 -20.64 1.25
CA THR A 598 35.78 -20.07 -0.10
C THR A 598 34.37 -19.67 -0.50
N GLN A 599 33.37 -20.43 -0.05
CA GLN A 599 31.97 -20.13 -0.25
C GLN A 599 31.52 -18.92 0.62
N ALA A 600 32.00 -18.82 1.84
CA ALA A 600 31.77 -17.67 2.72
C ALA A 600 32.32 -16.36 2.10
N ALA A 601 33.55 -16.40 1.57
CA ALA A 601 34.15 -15.26 0.87
C ALA A 601 33.38 -14.88 -0.41
N ARG A 602 32.78 -15.85 -1.11
CA ARG A 602 31.90 -15.61 -2.27
C ARG A 602 30.61 -14.91 -1.86
N LEU A 603 30.01 -15.30 -0.73
CA LEU A 603 28.80 -14.64 -0.21
C LEU A 603 29.08 -13.16 0.07
N GLU A 604 30.17 -12.85 0.79
CA GLU A 604 30.57 -11.47 1.07
C GLU A 604 30.85 -10.65 -0.21
N ALA A 605 31.37 -11.30 -1.28
CA ALA A 605 31.58 -10.62 -2.55
C ALA A 605 30.27 -10.32 -3.28
N VAL A 606 29.30 -11.24 -3.23
CA VAL A 606 27.94 -11.03 -3.79
C VAL A 606 27.22 -9.91 -3.04
N GLU A 607 27.41 -9.82 -1.74
CA GLU A 607 26.81 -8.79 -0.91
C GLU A 607 27.35 -7.40 -1.22
N ARG A 608 28.67 -7.26 -1.28
CA ARG A 608 29.30 -5.99 -1.67
C ARG A 608 28.85 -5.53 -3.07
N ALA A 609 28.74 -6.46 -4.02
CA ALA A 609 28.21 -6.14 -5.36
C ALA A 609 26.75 -5.70 -5.32
N ALA A 610 25.92 -6.31 -4.47
CA ALA A 610 24.51 -5.93 -4.33
C ALA A 610 24.30 -4.59 -3.62
N GLU A 611 25.22 -4.21 -2.72
CA GLU A 611 25.23 -2.88 -2.09
C GLU A 611 25.67 -1.81 -3.11
N ASP A 612 26.68 -2.09 -3.93
CA ASP A 612 27.15 -1.21 -5.00
C ASP A 612 26.10 -1.05 -6.12
N ASP A 613 25.42 -2.12 -6.53
CA ASP A 613 24.33 -2.06 -7.51
C ASP A 613 23.11 -1.32 -6.95
N GLY A 614 22.81 -1.46 -5.66
CA GLY A 614 21.78 -0.69 -4.98
C GLY A 614 22.07 0.81 -4.98
N ALA A 615 23.32 1.20 -4.85
CA ALA A 615 23.78 2.58 -4.98
C ALA A 615 23.76 3.06 -6.45
N SER A 616 24.03 2.19 -7.42
CA SER A 616 24.00 2.49 -8.87
C SER A 616 22.57 2.59 -9.42
N LEU A 617 21.64 1.73 -9.00
CA LEU A 617 20.23 1.79 -9.39
C LEU A 617 19.54 3.04 -8.84
N ALA A 618 19.99 3.57 -7.72
CA ALA A 618 19.54 4.86 -7.20
C ALA A 618 19.96 6.04 -8.11
N SER A 619 21.00 5.88 -8.94
CA SER A 619 21.47 6.89 -9.89
C SER A 619 20.85 6.73 -11.29
N ASP A 620 20.39 5.54 -11.68
CA ASP A 620 19.88 5.25 -13.02
C ASP A 620 18.37 5.42 -13.17
N ASP A 621 17.60 5.39 -12.09
CA ASP A 621 16.15 5.74 -12.10
C ASP A 621 15.89 7.22 -12.47
N ALA A 622 16.93 8.05 -12.52
CA ALA A 622 16.86 9.41 -13.04
C ALA A 622 17.05 9.50 -14.57
N SER A 623 17.38 8.41 -15.27
CA SER A 623 17.83 8.44 -16.67
C SER A 623 17.00 7.64 -17.68
N THR A 624 16.06 6.77 -17.30
CA THR A 624 15.37 5.90 -18.25
C THR A 624 13.86 6.07 -18.28
N ALA A 625 13.43 7.27 -18.68
CA ALA A 625 12.13 7.48 -19.34
C ALA A 625 12.37 8.23 -20.63
N SER A 626 13.10 7.63 -21.57
CA SER A 626 13.15 8.05 -22.96
C SER A 626 12.91 6.86 -23.85
N ALA A 627 11.78 6.92 -24.53
CA ALA A 627 11.38 5.99 -25.59
C ALA A 627 12.52 5.71 -26.56
N ASP A 628 12.69 4.44 -26.91
CA ASP A 628 13.01 4.08 -28.29
C ASP A 628 12.37 2.74 -28.65
N THR A 629 11.24 2.84 -29.33
CA THR A 629 10.73 1.82 -30.22
C THR A 629 11.57 1.91 -31.49
N THR A 630 12.28 0.88 -31.77
CA THR A 630 12.85 0.34 -32.99
C THR A 630 14.34 0.04 -32.87
N SER A 631 14.69 -1.23 -32.73
CA SER A 631 15.78 -1.83 -33.50
C SER A 631 15.91 -3.33 -33.21
N THR A 632 15.48 -4.11 -34.16
CA THR A 632 16.08 -5.36 -34.72
C THR A 632 17.11 -6.12 -33.88
N ALA A 633 16.77 -7.38 -33.71
CA ALA A 633 17.63 -8.47 -33.31
C ALA A 633 19.07 -8.35 -33.83
N ARG A 634 20.02 -8.53 -32.91
CA ARG A 634 21.33 -9.10 -33.23
C ARG A 634 21.63 -10.22 -32.25
N ASP A 635 21.54 -11.37 -32.83
CA ASP A 635 22.09 -12.66 -32.43
C ASP A 635 23.59 -12.50 -32.09
N SER A 636 23.97 -12.83 -30.85
CA SER A 636 25.35 -13.14 -30.52
C SER A 636 25.34 -14.42 -29.69
N GLY A 637 25.48 -15.53 -30.45
CA GLY A 637 25.75 -16.84 -29.91
C GLY A 637 27.02 -16.82 -29.06
N VAL A 638 26.90 -17.34 -27.85
CA VAL A 638 28.03 -17.86 -27.08
C VAL A 638 27.81 -19.37 -27.07
N GLU A 639 28.65 -20.04 -27.88
CA GLU A 639 28.83 -21.47 -27.86
C GLU A 639 29.32 -21.89 -26.48
N VAL A 640 28.61 -22.80 -25.85
CA VAL A 640 29.12 -23.56 -24.68
C VAL A 640 29.46 -24.94 -25.21
N GLU A 641 30.74 -25.22 -25.23
CA GLU A 641 31.28 -26.56 -25.53
C GLU A 641 30.67 -27.56 -24.55
N SER A 642 30.18 -28.65 -25.16
CA SER A 642 29.74 -29.87 -24.51
C SER A 642 30.95 -30.78 -24.33
N ASP A 643 31.36 -31.02 -23.08
CA ASP A 643 32.16 -32.21 -22.78
C ASP A 643 31.23 -33.28 -22.20
N ALA A 644 31.23 -34.40 -22.92
CA ALA A 644 30.51 -35.60 -22.60
C ALA A 644 31.35 -36.56 -21.73
N ASP A 645 30.61 -37.44 -21.04
CA ASP A 645 31.03 -38.75 -20.52
C ASP A 645 31.84 -38.79 -19.21
N GLU A 646 31.12 -39.17 -18.13
CA GLU A 646 31.49 -40.35 -17.35
C GLU A 646 30.32 -40.87 -16.49
N PRO A 647 30.25 -42.17 -16.19
CA PRO A 647 29.03 -42.85 -15.81
C PRO A 647 28.80 -42.93 -14.30
N ALA A 648 27.53 -43.02 -13.92
CA ALA A 648 27.04 -43.18 -12.56
C ALA A 648 27.53 -44.46 -11.84
N PRO A 649 27.79 -44.44 -10.56
CA PRO A 649 27.72 -45.61 -9.70
C PRO A 649 26.37 -45.74 -8.97
N ALA A 650 25.99 -47.00 -8.83
CA ALA A 650 24.74 -47.54 -8.36
C ALA A 650 24.36 -47.18 -6.93
N ALA A 651 23.05 -47.10 -6.70
CA ALA A 651 22.39 -46.99 -5.41
C ALA A 651 22.59 -48.24 -4.52
N PRO A 652 22.52 -48.09 -3.19
CA PRO A 652 22.06 -49.18 -2.35
C PRO A 652 20.67 -48.92 -1.79
N ALA A 653 19.95 -50.01 -1.64
CA ALA A 653 18.54 -50.16 -1.35
C ALA A 653 18.14 -49.91 0.10
N ALA A 654 16.92 -49.40 0.23
CA ALA A 654 15.84 -49.73 1.14
C ALA A 654 16.11 -49.93 2.66
N GLY A 655 15.48 -49.09 3.43
CA GLY A 655 15.09 -49.35 4.80
C GLY A 655 13.82 -48.54 5.14
N GLY A 656 12.70 -49.24 5.31
CA GLY A 656 11.37 -48.67 5.54
C GLY A 656 11.16 -48.10 6.92
N GLY A 657 10.28 -47.13 7.03
CA GLY A 657 9.77 -46.57 8.24
C GLY A 657 8.63 -45.62 7.93
N GLY A 658 7.39 -46.08 8.15
CA GLY A 658 6.19 -45.33 7.86
C GLY A 658 5.99 -44.16 8.83
N GLY A 659 5.54 -43.07 8.28
CA GLY A 659 5.01 -41.87 8.95
C GLY A 659 4.14 -41.15 7.96
N GLY A 660 2.85 -41.15 8.19
CA GLY A 660 1.83 -40.59 7.34
C GLY A 660 1.94 -39.07 7.19
N PRO A 661 1.36 -38.52 6.14
CA PRO A 661 1.48 -37.12 5.82
C PRO A 661 0.62 -36.25 6.74
N ALA A 662 1.25 -35.32 7.40
CA ALA A 662 0.56 -34.22 8.04
C ALA A 662 0.01 -33.30 6.95
N SER A 663 -1.30 -33.13 6.97
CA SER A 663 -2.05 -32.21 6.15
C SER A 663 -1.63 -30.78 6.43
N PHE A 664 -0.96 -30.14 5.47
CA PHE A 664 -0.83 -28.69 5.41
C PHE A 664 -2.08 -28.11 4.77
N HIS A 665 -2.98 -27.61 5.62
CA HIS A 665 -4.05 -26.71 5.20
C HIS A 665 -3.60 -25.26 5.42
N THR A 666 -3.72 -24.50 4.35
CA THR A 666 -4.08 -23.08 4.27
C THR A 666 -3.20 -22.05 4.98
N PHE A 667 -2.53 -21.21 4.20
CA PHE A 667 -2.89 -19.76 4.11
C PHE A 667 -2.37 -19.17 2.80
#